data_2abc7cfd5211630c8f2ffc19659b2323
#
_entry.id   2abc7cfd5211630c8f2ffc19659b2323
#
_cell.length_a   1.000
_cell.length_b   1.000
_cell.length_c   1.000
_cell.angle_alpha   90.00
_cell.angle_beta   90.00
_cell.angle_gamma   90.00
#
_symmetry.space_group_name_H-M   'P 1'
#
loop_
_entity.id
_entity.type
_entity.pdbx_description
1 polymer ?
#
loop_
_entity_poly.entity_id
_entity_poly.type
_entity_poly.pdbx_seq_one_letter_code
_entity_poly.pdbx_strand_id
1 'polypeptide(L)'
;MTVFAKRDNGKGARASRMVQSGAIFALAATTYLVSPQIAQAQSYRFDQVAIEGNQRIEPRTILTYAGIGRGEAVTAGELNDAYQRLQGSGLFEKVELKPQGGTLVIAVQEFPTVNVVAFEGNDRIKDDVLQGLIKTQSRKIYSPAAVEADAALITKGYSDIGRMAATVTPKVIRREGNRVDVAFEITEGKVTEIERLSFTGNRAYSDRRLRNVLNTKQAGFFRALVQRDTLVPERLEYDTQLLTDFYRSRGYVDVKVKGISSDYTRERDAFFVTFNIEEGQSFKFGDVSVISEVEGVDPAEYEKQIKIRSGVTYSPTAVDNVITRMEGVALKQGLNFITVEPRVVRNERDLTLDVQFVLTRGPKVFVERIDIEGNTTTLDRVIRRQFKTVEGDPFNPREIRNAAERVRALGYFANADVQTKRGNNPDQVVVDVNVEEQPTGSFGIGASYGADQGVGLNLSLAEDNFLGRGQRMAVAIATAGDEQNNSITFVEPYLFGRDLQFGINLQNSKSDNSNAFYQTRVTSFSPSLTFPISEQGRLSLRYTLKSDKMFNVGKDENDDGNYTGSSPILKADELVGSQLTSGVGYTYSYDTRVNALDPNTNFKFSFGQDFNGLGGDIESIVTKAEVIGQTKVMQEEVTLTGQLQGGAVTMLNGGRSRLLDRFSGNGLIRGFEAWGYGPRDQSHSLTVSDGLGGNYFISAKMDAQFPIGLPEEYGVTGGLFMDIGSVWGLDDTAGVGGAEVDDSLIWRSSVGFSIYWTTPVGPLRLNFSKALMKEDYDKERNFDLTVSTKF
;
A
#
# COMPACT_ATOMS: atom_id res chain seq x y z
N MET A 1 -48.73 -26.30 -19.65
CA MET A 1 -49.62 -27.11 -18.82
C MET A 1 -49.81 -26.34 -17.56
N THR A 2 -50.87 -25.55 -17.52
CA THR A 2 -52.13 -25.87 -16.86
C THR A 2 -51.94 -25.78 -15.34
N VAL A 3 -52.62 -25.04 -14.48
CA VAL A 3 -53.89 -24.31 -14.65
C VAL A 3 -54.26 -23.80 -13.26
N PHE A 4 -54.82 -22.61 -13.18
CA PHE A 4 -55.94 -22.18 -12.32
C PHE A 4 -55.80 -22.20 -10.79
N ALA A 5 -56.29 -21.32 -10.06
CA ALA A 5 -57.24 -20.19 -10.14
C ALA A 5 -57.46 -19.72 -8.72
N LYS A 6 -57.59 -18.48 -8.46
CA LYS A 6 -58.75 -17.57 -8.51
C LYS A 6 -59.54 -17.45 -7.20
N ARG A 7 -59.69 -16.20 -6.81
CA ARG A 7 -60.87 -15.54 -6.22
C ARG A 7 -61.00 -15.58 -4.69
N ASP A 8 -61.54 -14.63 -4.02
CA ASP A 8 -62.17 -13.37 -4.42
C ASP A 8 -62.38 -12.47 -3.16
N ASN A 9 -62.41 -11.21 -3.36
CA ASN A 9 -63.38 -10.22 -2.83
C ASN A 9 -63.62 -10.14 -1.32
N GLY A 10 -63.72 -8.98 -0.74
CA GLY A 10 -64.14 -7.71 -1.24
C GLY A 10 -64.20 -6.65 -0.13
N LYS A 11 -64.14 -5.44 -0.59
CA LYS A 11 -65.02 -4.30 -0.33
C LYS A 11 -65.29 -3.96 1.14
N GLY A 12 -65.12 -2.75 1.58
CA GLY A 12 -65.25 -1.43 1.00
C GLY A 12 -65.31 -0.47 2.20
N ALA A 13 -64.71 0.61 2.09
CA ALA A 13 -65.27 1.88 1.59
C ALA A 13 -65.85 2.80 2.63
N ARG A 14 -65.33 4.05 2.58
CA ARG A 14 -65.97 5.37 2.81
C ARG A 14 -66.09 5.85 4.25
N ALA A 15 -65.30 6.86 4.63
CA ALA A 15 -65.48 8.30 4.34
C ALA A 15 -66.88 8.86 4.62
N SER A 16 -66.94 9.79 5.55
CA SER A 16 -67.69 11.09 5.48
C SER A 16 -67.59 11.74 6.86
N ARG A 17 -67.00 12.84 6.96
CA ARG A 17 -67.50 14.25 6.86
C ARG A 17 -68.89 14.47 7.46
N MET A 18 -68.92 15.57 8.22
CA MET A 18 -70.01 16.56 8.51
C MET A 18 -70.60 16.45 9.93
N VAL A 19 -70.55 17.45 10.64
CA VAL A 19 -71.02 18.86 10.58
C VAL A 19 -72.05 19.11 11.74
N GLN A 20 -71.71 20.10 12.51
CA GLN A 20 -72.57 21.16 13.16
C GLN A 20 -73.93 20.77 13.68
N SER A 21 -74.08 21.19 14.96
CA SER A 21 -75.21 22.08 15.45
C SER A 21 -75.22 21.96 16.94
N GLY A 22 -75.04 22.88 17.82
CA GLY A 22 -75.79 24.03 18.01
C GLY A 22 -76.93 23.80 19.05
N ALA A 23 -76.60 24.04 20.31
CA ALA A 23 -77.68 24.40 21.25
C ALA A 23 -77.22 25.40 22.31
N ILE A 24 -77.69 26.60 22.17
CA ILE A 24 -77.68 27.68 23.14
C ILE A 24 -78.58 27.30 24.32
N PHE A 25 -78.02 27.29 25.54
CA PHE A 25 -78.84 27.55 26.74
C PHE A 25 -78.12 28.55 27.62
N ALA A 26 -78.75 29.75 27.65
CA ALA A 26 -78.41 30.79 28.60
C ALA A 26 -78.91 30.37 30.00
N LEU A 27 -78.13 30.48 31.02
CA LEU A 27 -78.57 30.70 32.39
C LEU A 27 -77.58 31.60 33.12
N ALA A 28 -78.20 32.58 33.58
CA ALA A 28 -77.93 33.72 34.46
C ALA A 28 -76.65 33.68 35.31
N ALA A 29 -76.10 34.88 35.29
CA ALA A 29 -75.11 35.45 36.17
C ALA A 29 -75.26 35.16 37.65
N THR A 30 -74.13 34.70 38.23
CA THR A 30 -73.71 35.11 39.57
C THR A 30 -72.26 35.43 39.55
N THR A 31 -71.92 36.68 39.41
CA THR A 31 -70.59 37.24 39.60
C THR A 31 -70.14 37.05 41.03
N TYR A 32 -69.39 35.97 41.29
CA TYR A 32 -68.45 35.97 42.41
C TYR A 32 -67.17 36.64 41.95
N LEU A 33 -66.93 37.84 42.45
CA LEU A 33 -65.58 38.44 42.45
C LEU A 33 -64.61 37.52 43.24
N VAL A 34 -63.98 36.62 42.59
CA VAL A 34 -62.75 36.01 43.11
C VAL A 34 -61.64 37.00 42.82
N SER A 35 -61.31 37.79 43.82
CA SER A 35 -60.05 38.54 43.80
C SER A 35 -58.91 37.55 43.57
N PRO A 36 -57.96 37.80 42.63
CA PRO A 36 -56.76 36.99 42.56
C PRO A 36 -56.09 37.20 43.93
N GLN A 37 -56.07 36.15 44.73
CA GLN A 37 -55.09 36.10 45.80
C GLN A 37 -53.75 36.07 45.10
N ILE A 38 -53.07 37.21 45.10
CA ILE A 38 -51.67 37.30 44.86
C ILE A 38 -51.03 36.35 45.89
N ALA A 39 -50.60 35.16 45.42
CA ALA A 39 -49.77 34.28 46.23
C ALA A 39 -48.57 35.13 46.67
N GLN A 40 -48.60 35.63 47.92
CA GLN A 40 -47.40 36.26 48.48
C GLN A 40 -46.31 35.22 48.38
N ALA A 41 -45.29 35.41 47.47
CA ALA A 41 -44.11 34.64 47.45
C ALA A 41 -43.52 34.63 48.85
N GLN A 42 -43.48 33.50 49.51
CA GLN A 42 -42.82 33.35 50.79
C GLN A 42 -41.43 33.89 50.66
N SER A 43 -41.17 35.08 51.18
CA SER A 43 -39.82 35.64 51.26
C SER A 43 -39.25 35.30 52.64
N TYR A 44 -38.10 34.71 52.62
CA TYR A 44 -37.32 34.36 53.79
C TYR A 44 -36.26 35.44 54.00
N ARG A 45 -36.07 35.89 55.21
CA ARG A 45 -34.97 36.79 55.56
C ARG A 45 -34.07 36.08 56.53
N PHE A 46 -32.81 35.86 56.07
CA PHE A 46 -31.81 35.13 56.83
C PHE A 46 -30.78 36.07 57.43
N ASP A 47 -30.79 36.22 58.73
CA ASP A 47 -29.79 36.99 59.48
C ASP A 47 -28.47 36.30 59.57
N GLN A 48 -28.44 34.93 59.43
CA GLN A 48 -27.27 34.12 59.43
C GLN A 48 -27.37 33.03 58.35
N VAL A 49 -26.21 32.67 57.77
CA VAL A 49 -26.05 31.51 56.89
C VAL A 49 -25.04 30.56 57.51
N ALA A 50 -25.49 29.36 57.85
CA ALA A 50 -24.64 28.29 58.39
C ALA A 50 -24.31 27.30 57.27
N ILE A 51 -23.06 26.86 57.21
CA ILE A 51 -22.59 25.85 56.23
C ILE A 51 -22.19 24.62 57.00
N GLU A 52 -22.74 23.47 56.61
CA GLU A 52 -22.46 22.19 57.24
C GLU A 52 -21.98 21.20 56.22
N GLY A 53 -21.04 20.35 56.59
CA GLY A 53 -20.57 19.20 55.81
C GLY A 53 -19.43 19.54 54.84
N ASN A 54 -19.01 20.81 54.75
CA ASN A 54 -17.82 21.16 53.96
C ASN A 54 -16.52 20.72 54.64
N GLN A 55 -15.62 20.18 53.87
CA GLN A 55 -14.31 19.67 54.38
C GLN A 55 -13.13 20.41 53.73
N ARG A 56 -13.15 20.55 52.43
CA ARG A 56 -12.06 21.12 51.62
C ARG A 56 -12.45 22.50 51.05
N ILE A 57 -13.74 22.67 50.71
CA ILE A 57 -14.22 23.91 50.10
C ILE A 57 -14.51 24.92 51.20
N GLU A 58 -13.89 26.08 51.07
CA GLU A 58 -14.08 27.13 52.03
C GLU A 58 -15.54 27.65 52.05
N PRO A 59 -16.12 27.95 53.25
CA PRO A 59 -17.45 28.47 53.37
C PRO A 59 -17.75 29.69 52.50
N ARG A 60 -16.76 30.56 52.32
CA ARG A 60 -16.86 31.73 51.47
C ARG A 60 -17.12 31.37 49.99
N THR A 61 -16.48 30.35 49.51
CA THR A 61 -16.65 29.84 48.12
C THR A 61 -18.08 29.34 47.94
N ILE A 62 -18.61 28.57 48.92
CA ILE A 62 -19.96 28.05 48.87
C ILE A 62 -20.99 29.20 48.86
N LEU A 63 -20.79 30.23 49.69
CA LEU A 63 -21.64 31.42 49.68
C LEU A 63 -21.59 32.18 48.33
N THR A 64 -20.44 32.24 47.71
CA THR A 64 -20.29 32.88 46.41
C THR A 64 -21.08 32.12 45.31
N TYR A 65 -21.01 30.80 45.30
CA TYR A 65 -21.85 30.00 44.39
C TYR A 65 -23.36 30.09 44.71
N ALA A 66 -23.72 30.09 46.01
CA ALA A 66 -25.11 30.24 46.42
C ALA A 66 -25.69 31.59 46.00
N GLY A 67 -24.88 32.66 45.99
CA GLY A 67 -25.28 33.99 45.63
C GLY A 67 -26.36 34.59 46.56
N ILE A 68 -26.34 34.22 47.87
CA ILE A 68 -27.29 34.68 48.89
C ILE A 68 -26.51 35.49 49.90
N GLY A 69 -26.86 36.75 50.04
CA GLY A 69 -26.28 37.68 51.04
C GLY A 69 -26.95 37.59 52.39
N ARG A 70 -26.22 38.00 53.43
CA ARG A 70 -26.79 38.12 54.79
C ARG A 70 -27.78 39.28 54.86
N GLY A 71 -28.98 39.07 55.41
CA GLY A 71 -29.99 40.10 55.64
C GLY A 71 -30.83 40.43 54.40
N GLU A 72 -30.58 39.79 53.27
CA GLU A 72 -31.38 39.94 52.04
C GLU A 72 -32.70 39.15 52.17
N ALA A 73 -33.76 39.69 51.60
CA ALA A 73 -35.01 38.97 51.46
C ALA A 73 -34.93 38.06 50.26
N VAL A 74 -34.98 36.75 50.47
CA VAL A 74 -34.80 35.71 49.46
C VAL A 74 -36.12 34.99 49.24
N THR A 75 -36.59 34.91 47.99
CA THR A 75 -37.80 34.19 47.62
C THR A 75 -37.51 32.68 47.49
N ALA A 76 -38.57 31.85 47.51
CA ALA A 76 -38.39 30.40 47.28
C ALA A 76 -37.79 30.08 45.91
N GLY A 77 -38.02 30.97 44.90
CA GLY A 77 -37.38 30.82 43.57
C GLY A 77 -35.88 31.07 43.64
N GLU A 78 -35.44 32.12 44.33
CA GLU A 78 -34.00 32.43 44.50
C GLU A 78 -33.26 31.35 45.29
N LEU A 79 -33.92 30.70 46.29
CA LEU A 79 -33.39 29.55 47.00
C LEU A 79 -33.20 28.36 46.04
N ASN A 80 -34.16 28.11 45.15
CA ASN A 80 -34.02 27.06 44.17
C ASN A 80 -32.91 27.38 43.16
N ASP A 81 -32.77 28.64 42.75
CA ASP A 81 -31.69 29.06 41.87
C ASP A 81 -30.32 28.92 42.55
N ALA A 82 -30.21 29.21 43.83
CA ALA A 82 -29.01 28.95 44.61
C ALA A 82 -28.69 27.43 44.73
N TYR A 83 -29.72 26.61 44.92
CA TYR A 83 -29.56 25.14 44.87
C TYR A 83 -29.03 24.68 43.51
N GLN A 84 -29.64 25.16 42.43
CA GLN A 84 -29.21 24.80 41.09
C GLN A 84 -27.77 25.28 40.78
N ARG A 85 -27.38 26.49 41.21
CA ARG A 85 -26.00 26.98 41.05
C ARG A 85 -25.02 26.14 41.85
N LEU A 86 -25.32 25.78 43.11
CA LEU A 86 -24.47 24.92 43.94
C LEU A 86 -24.36 23.52 43.34
N GLN A 87 -25.48 22.93 42.91
CA GLN A 87 -25.47 21.59 42.27
C GLN A 87 -24.76 21.61 40.94
N GLY A 88 -24.98 22.61 40.11
CA GLY A 88 -24.34 22.79 38.81
C GLY A 88 -22.85 23.15 38.85
N SER A 89 -22.33 23.52 40.03
CA SER A 89 -20.90 23.80 40.22
C SER A 89 -20.01 22.57 40.02
N GLY A 90 -20.54 21.35 40.11
CA GLY A 90 -19.76 20.10 40.03
C GLY A 90 -18.88 19.84 41.25
N LEU A 91 -19.03 20.60 42.33
CA LEU A 91 -18.23 20.49 43.55
C LEU A 91 -18.89 19.60 44.63
N PHE A 92 -20.21 19.46 44.58
CA PHE A 92 -20.98 18.81 45.59
C PHE A 92 -21.76 17.61 45.04
N GLU A 93 -21.67 16.51 45.75
CA GLU A 93 -22.46 15.28 45.50
C GLU A 93 -23.91 15.49 45.96
N LYS A 94 -24.09 16.21 47.09
CA LYS A 94 -25.39 16.50 47.66
C LYS A 94 -25.42 17.94 48.21
N VAL A 95 -26.49 18.64 47.94
CA VAL A 95 -26.76 19.97 48.48
C VAL A 95 -28.15 19.97 49.05
N GLU A 96 -28.32 20.49 50.26
CA GLU A 96 -29.60 20.73 50.88
C GLU A 96 -29.63 22.14 51.44
N LEU A 97 -30.67 22.90 51.08
CA LEU A 97 -30.92 24.22 51.63
C LEU A 97 -32.08 24.12 52.63
N LYS A 98 -31.83 24.36 53.92
CA LYS A 98 -32.82 24.23 55.00
C LYS A 98 -33.04 25.56 55.66
N PRO A 99 -34.16 26.25 55.39
CA PRO A 99 -34.55 27.41 56.15
C PRO A 99 -34.93 27.00 57.60
N GLN A 100 -34.25 27.52 58.62
CA GLN A 100 -34.50 27.28 60.03
C GLN A 100 -34.63 28.61 60.77
N GLY A 101 -35.86 29.12 60.89
CA GLY A 101 -36.05 30.42 61.44
C GLY A 101 -35.32 31.55 60.71
N GLY A 102 -34.50 32.33 61.36
CA GLY A 102 -33.69 33.40 60.79
C GLY A 102 -32.31 32.91 60.18
N THR A 103 -32.07 31.59 60.13
CA THR A 103 -30.84 31.03 59.66
C THR A 103 -31.07 30.12 58.42
N LEU A 104 -30.33 30.34 57.36
CA LEU A 104 -30.24 29.39 56.22
C LEU A 104 -29.11 28.40 56.47
N VAL A 105 -29.46 27.11 56.66
CA VAL A 105 -28.47 26.06 56.72
C VAL A 105 -28.24 25.50 55.31
N ILE A 106 -27.01 25.63 54.80
CA ILE A 106 -26.56 25.05 53.53
C ILE A 106 -25.76 23.80 53.90
N ALA A 107 -26.39 22.65 53.85
CA ALA A 107 -25.73 21.38 54.08
C ALA A 107 -25.21 20.84 52.73
N VAL A 108 -23.90 20.62 52.64
CA VAL A 108 -23.23 20.15 51.44
C VAL A 108 -22.47 18.87 51.72
N GLN A 109 -22.43 17.99 50.76
CA GLN A 109 -21.51 16.87 50.71
C GLN A 109 -20.61 17.05 49.50
N GLU A 110 -19.33 17.26 49.72
CA GLU A 110 -18.39 17.49 48.64
C GLU A 110 -18.13 16.19 47.84
N PHE A 111 -17.99 16.31 46.50
CA PHE A 111 -17.47 15.20 45.71
C PHE A 111 -16.08 14.81 46.21
N PRO A 112 -15.79 13.48 46.31
CA PRO A 112 -14.48 13.02 46.77
C PRO A 112 -13.38 13.40 45.74
N THR A 113 -12.15 13.36 46.19
CA THR A 113 -10.98 13.52 45.34
C THR A 113 -10.49 12.16 44.84
N VAL A 114 -10.18 12.07 43.59
CA VAL A 114 -9.57 10.85 43.00
C VAL A 114 -8.18 10.64 43.62
N ASN A 115 -7.99 9.50 44.28
CA ASN A 115 -6.73 9.11 44.87
C ASN A 115 -5.87 8.34 43.88
N VAL A 116 -6.40 7.28 43.28
CA VAL A 116 -5.70 6.45 42.28
C VAL A 116 -6.66 6.22 41.11
N VAL A 117 -6.12 6.19 39.89
CA VAL A 117 -6.77 5.63 38.71
C VAL A 117 -6.03 4.36 38.34
N ALA A 118 -6.73 3.27 38.22
CA ALA A 118 -6.20 1.95 37.87
C ALA A 118 -6.94 1.35 36.68
N PHE A 119 -6.25 0.53 35.92
CA PHE A 119 -6.81 -0.25 34.83
C PHE A 119 -6.62 -1.73 35.14
N GLU A 120 -7.65 -2.53 34.89
CA GLU A 120 -7.62 -3.97 35.16
C GLU A 120 -8.17 -4.73 33.97
N GLY A 121 -7.43 -5.76 33.50
CA GLY A 121 -7.83 -6.60 32.37
C GLY A 121 -7.41 -6.06 30.99
N ASN A 122 -6.50 -5.08 30.95
CA ASN A 122 -5.96 -4.45 29.74
C ASN A 122 -4.64 -5.08 29.27
N ASP A 123 -4.69 -6.31 28.76
CA ASP A 123 -3.49 -7.01 28.29
C ASP A 123 -2.91 -6.43 26.98
N ARG A 124 -3.70 -5.73 26.18
CA ARG A 124 -3.34 -5.25 24.83
C ARG A 124 -2.96 -3.79 24.77
N ILE A 125 -3.66 -2.94 25.50
CA ILE A 125 -3.34 -1.51 25.56
C ILE A 125 -2.69 -1.25 26.92
N LYS A 126 -1.49 -0.69 26.90
CA LYS A 126 -0.75 -0.40 28.13
C LYS A 126 -1.37 0.74 28.93
N ASP A 127 -1.16 0.73 30.24
CA ASP A 127 -1.69 1.74 31.16
C ASP A 127 -1.31 3.18 30.78
N ASP A 128 -0.08 3.40 30.29
CA ASP A 128 0.40 4.70 29.87
C ASP A 128 -0.41 5.27 28.69
N VAL A 129 -0.77 4.42 27.74
CA VAL A 129 -1.63 4.79 26.59
C VAL A 129 -3.04 5.08 27.06
N LEU A 130 -3.62 4.20 27.91
CA LEU A 130 -4.97 4.38 28.48
C LEU A 130 -5.06 5.66 29.33
N GLN A 131 -4.02 5.93 30.11
CA GLN A 131 -3.93 7.17 30.92
C GLN A 131 -3.91 8.42 30.06
N GLY A 132 -3.34 8.34 28.84
CA GLY A 132 -3.36 9.44 27.87
C GLY A 132 -4.73 9.70 27.21
N LEU A 133 -5.59 8.69 27.15
CA LEU A 133 -6.94 8.81 26.56
C LEU A 133 -7.96 9.45 27.49
N ILE A 134 -7.78 9.32 28.81
CA ILE A 134 -8.77 9.72 29.82
C ILE A 134 -8.51 11.11 30.39
N LYS A 135 -9.58 11.76 30.85
CA LYS A 135 -9.55 13.06 31.52
C LYS A 135 -9.47 12.97 33.04
N THR A 136 -9.91 11.84 33.63
CA THR A 136 -9.86 11.57 35.05
C THR A 136 -8.40 11.39 35.48
N GLN A 137 -7.97 12.18 36.45
CA GLN A 137 -6.60 12.16 36.96
C GLN A 137 -6.59 12.12 38.48
N SER A 138 -5.55 11.50 39.03
CA SER A 138 -5.27 11.53 40.46
C SER A 138 -5.19 12.97 40.98
N ARG A 139 -5.69 13.22 42.19
CA ARG A 139 -5.77 14.48 42.89
C ARG A 139 -6.78 15.51 42.33
N LYS A 140 -7.59 15.16 41.34
CA LYS A 140 -8.71 15.97 40.85
C LYS A 140 -10.02 15.56 41.52
N ILE A 141 -11.03 16.42 41.43
CA ILE A 141 -12.36 16.13 41.93
C ILE A 141 -12.97 14.99 41.09
N TYR A 142 -13.56 14.02 41.78
CA TYR A 142 -14.27 12.94 41.11
C TYR A 142 -15.56 13.48 40.47
N SER A 143 -15.74 13.19 39.21
CA SER A 143 -16.95 13.49 38.43
C SER A 143 -17.48 12.19 37.84
N PRO A 144 -18.67 11.73 38.23
CA PRO A 144 -19.28 10.55 37.65
C PRO A 144 -19.40 10.61 36.12
N ALA A 145 -19.83 11.77 35.60
CA ALA A 145 -19.98 11.99 34.16
C ALA A 145 -18.65 11.93 33.41
N ALA A 146 -17.57 12.43 34.06
CA ALA A 146 -16.23 12.33 33.43
C ALA A 146 -15.73 10.89 33.38
N VAL A 147 -15.94 10.11 34.44
CA VAL A 147 -15.53 8.70 34.52
C VAL A 147 -16.29 7.84 33.50
N GLU A 148 -17.61 8.09 33.32
CA GLU A 148 -18.39 7.41 32.28
C GLU A 148 -17.93 7.79 30.88
N ALA A 149 -17.62 9.07 30.65
CA ALA A 149 -17.09 9.52 29.37
C ALA A 149 -15.71 8.91 29.09
N ASP A 150 -14.86 8.78 30.11
CA ASP A 150 -13.54 8.12 30.00
C ASP A 150 -13.68 6.62 29.71
N ALA A 151 -14.65 5.92 30.35
CA ALA A 151 -14.95 4.52 30.02
C ALA A 151 -15.38 4.35 28.54
N ALA A 152 -16.19 5.31 28.02
CA ALA A 152 -16.56 5.32 26.61
C ALA A 152 -15.36 5.58 25.68
N LEU A 153 -14.43 6.46 26.08
CA LEU A 153 -13.19 6.72 25.33
C LEU A 153 -12.28 5.50 25.29
N ILE A 154 -12.12 4.80 26.41
CA ILE A 154 -11.36 3.54 26.48
C ILE A 154 -12.03 2.49 25.59
N THR A 155 -13.36 2.33 25.70
CA THR A 155 -14.12 1.40 24.84
C THR A 155 -13.91 1.70 23.36
N LYS A 156 -13.92 2.99 23.00
CA LYS A 156 -13.61 3.40 21.62
C LYS A 156 -12.19 3.03 21.23
N GLY A 157 -11.19 3.26 22.08
CA GLY A 157 -9.79 2.87 21.81
C GLY A 157 -9.64 1.37 21.54
N TYR A 158 -10.38 0.51 22.24
CA TYR A 158 -10.44 -0.92 21.94
C TYR A 158 -11.16 -1.22 20.61
N SER A 159 -12.23 -0.49 20.31
CA SER A 159 -12.93 -0.61 19.02
C SER A 159 -12.02 -0.26 17.85
N ASP A 160 -11.22 0.80 17.97
CA ASP A 160 -10.31 1.27 16.94
C ASP A 160 -9.22 0.22 16.58
N ILE A 161 -8.87 -0.65 17.54
CA ILE A 161 -7.98 -1.82 17.30
C ILE A 161 -8.76 -3.11 16.97
N GLY A 162 -10.08 -2.99 16.67
CA GLY A 162 -10.92 -4.10 16.20
C GLY A 162 -11.50 -4.99 17.29
N ARG A 163 -11.48 -4.56 18.55
CA ARG A 163 -12.11 -5.28 19.68
C ARG A 163 -13.45 -4.66 20.03
N MET A 164 -14.42 -4.77 19.11
CA MET A 164 -15.73 -4.12 19.25
C MET A 164 -16.59 -4.70 20.39
N ALA A 165 -16.29 -5.89 20.87
CA ALA A 165 -16.92 -6.51 22.02
C ALA A 165 -16.30 -6.11 23.38
N ALA A 166 -15.34 -5.18 23.36
CA ALA A 166 -14.71 -4.69 24.57
C ALA A 166 -15.74 -3.93 25.43
N THR A 167 -15.75 -4.23 26.71
CA THR A 167 -16.58 -3.54 27.70
C THR A 167 -15.70 -2.97 28.79
N VAL A 168 -15.97 -1.73 29.15
CA VAL A 168 -15.25 -1.01 30.21
C VAL A 168 -16.25 -0.60 31.27
N THR A 169 -16.06 -1.11 32.48
CA THR A 169 -16.94 -0.82 33.62
C THR A 169 -16.14 -0.06 34.68
N PRO A 170 -16.45 1.19 34.95
CA PRO A 170 -15.77 1.93 35.99
C PRO A 170 -16.24 1.46 37.38
N LYS A 171 -15.31 1.15 38.26
CA LYS A 171 -15.55 0.86 39.67
C LYS A 171 -14.99 1.97 40.55
N VAL A 172 -15.84 2.47 41.44
CA VAL A 172 -15.48 3.57 42.34
C VAL A 172 -15.41 2.99 43.76
N ILE A 173 -14.21 3.02 44.34
CA ILE A 173 -13.96 2.51 45.70
C ILE A 173 -13.76 3.68 46.64
N ARG A 174 -14.69 3.89 47.57
CA ARG A 174 -14.57 4.98 48.54
C ARG A 174 -13.52 4.67 49.59
N ARG A 175 -12.70 5.66 49.91
CA ARG A 175 -11.62 5.61 50.91
C ARG A 175 -11.86 6.63 52.02
N GLU A 176 -11.16 6.50 53.12
CA GLU A 176 -11.17 7.49 54.20
C GLU A 176 -10.65 8.87 53.71
N GLY A 177 -11.10 9.93 54.36
CA GLY A 177 -10.71 11.31 54.05
C GLY A 177 -11.34 11.87 52.77
N ASN A 178 -12.57 11.48 52.40
CA ASN A 178 -13.33 11.91 51.24
C ASN A 178 -12.55 11.71 49.93
N ARG A 179 -11.98 10.51 49.74
CA ARG A 179 -11.21 10.09 48.57
C ARG A 179 -11.88 8.90 47.91
N VAL A 180 -11.61 8.73 46.64
CA VAL A 180 -12.00 7.54 45.83
C VAL A 180 -10.87 7.03 44.97
N ASP A 181 -10.78 5.72 44.86
CA ASP A 181 -10.03 5.08 43.81
C ASP A 181 -10.99 4.74 42.68
N VAL A 182 -10.57 5.02 41.44
CA VAL A 182 -11.33 4.70 40.22
C VAL A 182 -10.59 3.59 39.51
N ALA A 183 -11.20 2.42 39.38
CA ALA A 183 -10.67 1.31 38.62
C ALA A 183 -11.54 1.09 37.39
N PHE A 184 -10.95 1.09 36.21
CA PHE A 184 -11.61 0.71 34.98
C PHE A 184 -11.40 -0.80 34.77
N GLU A 185 -12.45 -1.59 35.04
CA GLU A 185 -12.43 -3.01 34.67
C GLU A 185 -12.69 -3.17 33.19
N ILE A 186 -11.73 -3.72 32.49
CA ILE A 186 -11.74 -3.87 31.05
C ILE A 186 -11.87 -5.36 30.72
N THR A 187 -12.91 -5.68 29.97
CA THR A 187 -13.02 -6.99 29.33
C THR A 187 -12.78 -6.77 27.87
N GLU A 188 -11.57 -7.11 27.39
CA GLU A 188 -11.13 -6.78 26.04
C GLU A 188 -11.93 -7.47 24.92
N GLY A 189 -12.59 -8.60 25.23
CA GLY A 189 -13.28 -9.40 24.22
C GLY A 189 -12.30 -10.04 23.20
N LYS A 190 -12.84 -10.70 22.18
CA LYS A 190 -12.07 -11.20 21.04
C LYS A 190 -11.99 -10.14 19.96
N VAL A 191 -11.00 -10.26 19.08
CA VAL A 191 -10.97 -9.49 17.84
C VAL A 191 -12.16 -9.91 16.99
N THR A 192 -12.95 -8.96 16.58
CA THR A 192 -14.12 -9.22 15.72
C THR A 192 -13.69 -9.24 14.27
N GLU A 193 -13.90 -10.35 13.61
CA GLU A 193 -13.42 -10.62 12.26
C GLU A 193 -14.49 -10.35 11.22
N ILE A 194 -14.03 -10.05 10.01
CA ILE A 194 -14.89 -10.01 8.84
C ILE A 194 -14.91 -11.41 8.23
N GLU A 195 -15.99 -12.13 8.44
CA GLU A 195 -16.14 -13.48 7.87
C GLU A 195 -16.36 -13.40 6.36
N ARG A 196 -17.08 -12.37 5.89
CA ARG A 196 -17.38 -12.22 4.46
C ARG A 196 -17.49 -10.76 4.05
N LEU A 197 -16.83 -10.43 2.93
CA LEU A 197 -17.03 -9.21 2.17
C LEU A 197 -17.85 -9.48 0.93
N SER A 198 -18.99 -8.82 0.79
CA SER A 198 -19.94 -8.98 -0.30
C SER A 198 -20.19 -7.64 -0.99
N PHE A 199 -20.65 -7.69 -2.22
CA PHE A 199 -21.02 -6.51 -2.98
C PHE A 199 -22.42 -6.70 -3.57
N THR A 200 -23.14 -5.60 -3.70
CA THR A 200 -24.44 -5.55 -4.37
C THR A 200 -24.42 -4.46 -5.41
N GLY A 201 -25.02 -4.73 -6.57
CA GLY A 201 -25.09 -3.80 -7.69
C GLY A 201 -23.86 -3.81 -8.62
N ASN A 202 -22.83 -4.59 -8.31
CA ASN A 202 -21.65 -4.80 -9.14
C ASN A 202 -21.97 -5.78 -10.29
N ARG A 203 -22.04 -5.29 -11.51
CA ARG A 203 -22.30 -6.08 -12.73
C ARG A 203 -21.07 -6.20 -13.62
N ALA A 204 -20.24 -5.16 -13.61
CA ALA A 204 -19.05 -5.06 -14.46
C ALA A 204 -17.88 -5.89 -13.92
N TYR A 205 -17.78 -6.03 -12.62
CA TYR A 205 -16.69 -6.76 -11.97
C TYR A 205 -17.24 -7.73 -10.93
N SER A 206 -16.56 -8.88 -10.77
CA SER A 206 -16.94 -9.88 -9.77
C SER A 206 -16.59 -9.43 -8.36
N ASP A 207 -17.26 -9.99 -7.36
CA ASP A 207 -16.95 -9.78 -5.93
C ASP A 207 -15.48 -10.07 -5.65
N ARG A 208 -14.94 -11.13 -6.25
CA ARG A 208 -13.54 -11.51 -6.13
C ARG A 208 -12.61 -10.38 -6.60
N ARG A 209 -12.90 -9.81 -7.77
CA ARG A 209 -12.08 -8.71 -8.31
C ARG A 209 -12.15 -7.48 -7.42
N LEU A 210 -13.33 -7.15 -6.90
CA LEU A 210 -13.52 -6.00 -6.01
C LEU A 210 -12.87 -6.21 -4.65
N ARG A 211 -12.96 -7.41 -4.05
CA ARG A 211 -12.24 -7.72 -2.80
C ARG A 211 -10.72 -7.53 -2.93
N ASN A 212 -10.15 -7.82 -4.10
CA ASN A 212 -8.72 -7.58 -4.35
C ASN A 212 -8.36 -6.08 -4.38
N VAL A 213 -9.31 -5.20 -4.66
CA VAL A 213 -9.11 -3.73 -4.62
C VAL A 213 -9.06 -3.21 -3.19
N LEU A 214 -9.87 -3.78 -2.29
CA LEU A 214 -9.99 -3.34 -0.91
C LEU A 214 -8.71 -3.56 -0.11
N ASN A 215 -8.45 -2.68 0.84
CA ASN A 215 -7.43 -2.87 1.86
C ASN A 215 -7.90 -3.86 2.94
N THR A 216 -9.18 -3.78 3.31
CA THR A 216 -9.84 -4.73 4.21
C THR A 216 -9.96 -6.09 3.53
N LYS A 217 -9.65 -7.15 4.27
CA LYS A 217 -9.74 -8.55 3.80
C LYS A 217 -10.71 -9.31 4.69
N GLN A 218 -11.31 -10.37 4.14
CA GLN A 218 -12.08 -11.31 4.95
C GLN A 218 -11.17 -12.37 5.60
N ALA A 219 -11.65 -13.01 6.66
CA ALA A 219 -10.91 -13.99 7.44
C ALA A 219 -10.42 -15.16 6.57
N GLY A 220 -9.13 -15.46 6.64
CA GLY A 220 -8.47 -16.47 5.83
C GLY A 220 -7.63 -17.46 6.62
N PHE A 221 -7.08 -18.48 5.95
CA PHE A 221 -6.29 -19.55 6.58
C PHE A 221 -5.05 -19.03 7.32
N PHE A 222 -4.40 -17.99 6.83
CA PHE A 222 -3.19 -17.39 7.43
C PHE A 222 -3.47 -16.21 8.37
N ARG A 223 -4.69 -16.10 8.89
CA ARG A 223 -5.12 -14.96 9.75
C ARG A 223 -4.20 -14.69 10.94
N ALA A 224 -3.59 -15.72 11.52
CA ALA A 224 -2.65 -15.56 12.64
C ALA A 224 -1.44 -14.67 12.30
N LEU A 225 -1.12 -14.54 11.01
CA LEU A 225 0.02 -13.76 10.48
C LEU A 225 -0.40 -12.46 9.79
N VAL A 226 -1.69 -12.31 9.40
CA VAL A 226 -2.19 -11.17 8.63
C VAL A 226 -3.45 -10.61 9.29
N GLN A 227 -3.30 -9.54 10.06
CA GLN A 227 -4.40 -8.90 10.83
C GLN A 227 -5.20 -7.86 9.99
N ARG A 228 -5.49 -8.15 8.72
CA ARG A 228 -6.29 -7.26 7.85
C ARG A 228 -7.77 -7.62 7.78
N ASP A 229 -8.17 -8.66 8.48
CA ASP A 229 -9.52 -9.21 8.59
C ASP A 229 -10.34 -8.62 9.74
N THR A 230 -9.79 -7.64 10.44
CA THR A 230 -10.46 -6.94 11.54
C THR A 230 -11.32 -5.80 11.01
N LEU A 231 -12.53 -5.66 11.53
CA LEU A 231 -13.42 -4.56 11.20
C LEU A 231 -12.92 -3.25 11.83
N VAL A 232 -12.49 -2.32 11.00
CA VAL A 232 -12.07 -0.96 11.40
C VAL A 232 -12.86 0.04 10.54
N PRO A 233 -13.74 0.88 11.14
CA PRO A 233 -14.62 1.78 10.39
C PRO A 233 -13.88 2.72 9.44
N GLU A 234 -12.78 3.31 9.88
CA GLU A 234 -11.95 4.24 9.08
C GLU A 234 -11.37 3.54 7.85
N ARG A 235 -11.05 2.26 7.96
CA ARG A 235 -10.57 1.45 6.84
C ARG A 235 -11.67 1.18 5.82
N LEU A 236 -12.92 1.01 6.25
CA LEU A 236 -14.06 0.85 5.34
C LEU A 236 -14.37 2.13 4.56
N GLU A 237 -14.19 3.30 5.19
CA GLU A 237 -14.30 4.58 4.48
C GLU A 237 -13.22 4.72 3.41
N TYR A 238 -11.98 4.36 3.74
CA TYR A 238 -10.88 4.33 2.78
C TYR A 238 -11.15 3.32 1.64
N ASP A 239 -11.69 2.16 1.96
CA ASP A 239 -12.08 1.15 0.96
C ASP A 239 -13.17 1.65 0.02
N THR A 240 -14.11 2.46 0.52
CA THR A 240 -15.11 3.15 -0.32
C THR A 240 -14.45 4.06 -1.34
N GLN A 241 -13.41 4.78 -0.93
CA GLN A 241 -12.64 5.62 -1.85
C GLN A 241 -11.88 4.78 -2.89
N LEU A 242 -11.21 3.70 -2.46
CA LEU A 242 -10.52 2.79 -3.36
C LEU A 242 -11.45 2.19 -4.42
N LEU A 243 -12.67 1.78 -4.03
CA LEU A 243 -13.68 1.30 -4.97
C LEU A 243 -14.11 2.39 -5.96
N THR A 244 -14.35 3.59 -5.46
CA THR A 244 -14.75 4.73 -6.30
C THR A 244 -13.65 5.04 -7.33
N ASP A 245 -12.41 5.11 -6.90
CA ASP A 245 -11.26 5.40 -7.77
C ASP A 245 -11.01 4.24 -8.77
N PHE A 246 -11.19 3.00 -8.33
CA PHE A 246 -11.12 1.82 -9.19
C PHE A 246 -12.11 1.90 -10.34
N TYR A 247 -13.37 2.19 -10.07
CA TYR A 247 -14.40 2.30 -11.08
C TYR A 247 -14.21 3.52 -11.99
N ARG A 248 -13.88 4.69 -11.42
CA ARG A 248 -13.64 5.92 -12.17
C ARG A 248 -12.47 5.79 -13.14
N SER A 249 -11.39 5.11 -12.74
CA SER A 249 -10.25 4.85 -13.62
C SER A 249 -10.57 3.93 -14.79
N ARG A 250 -11.79 3.34 -14.81
CA ARG A 250 -12.31 2.44 -15.85
C ARG A 250 -13.54 2.99 -16.55
N GLY A 251 -13.70 4.31 -16.47
CA GLY A 251 -14.75 5.03 -17.20
C GLY A 251 -16.11 5.12 -16.50
N TYR A 252 -16.28 4.54 -15.34
CA TYR A 252 -17.54 4.60 -14.57
C TYR A 252 -17.60 5.90 -13.76
N VAL A 253 -17.80 7.03 -14.42
CA VAL A 253 -17.73 8.36 -13.80
C VAL A 253 -18.82 8.62 -12.77
N ASP A 254 -19.97 7.97 -12.91
CA ASP A 254 -21.15 8.13 -12.05
C ASP A 254 -21.19 7.15 -10.89
N VAL A 255 -20.16 6.33 -10.72
CA VAL A 255 -20.12 5.33 -9.65
C VAL A 255 -20.37 5.96 -8.29
N LYS A 256 -21.23 5.32 -7.52
CA LYS A 256 -21.54 5.69 -6.13
C LYS A 256 -21.56 4.46 -5.25
N VAL A 257 -20.84 4.50 -4.16
CA VAL A 257 -21.04 3.55 -3.06
C VAL A 257 -22.12 4.14 -2.16
N LYS A 258 -23.33 3.58 -2.23
CA LYS A 258 -24.52 4.08 -1.53
C LYS A 258 -24.46 3.89 -0.01
N GLY A 259 -23.71 2.92 0.43
CA GLY A 259 -23.53 2.62 1.84
C GLY A 259 -22.87 1.27 2.06
N ILE A 260 -22.46 1.06 3.29
CA ILE A 260 -21.88 -0.19 3.77
C ILE A 260 -22.84 -0.70 4.85
N SER A 261 -23.35 -1.93 4.72
CA SER A 261 -24.00 -2.61 5.81
C SER A 261 -23.06 -3.60 6.47
N SER A 262 -23.05 -3.61 7.79
CA SER A 262 -22.30 -4.55 8.60
C SER A 262 -23.26 -5.28 9.53
N ASP A 263 -23.49 -6.56 9.26
CA ASP A 263 -24.36 -7.40 10.06
C ASP A 263 -23.51 -8.28 11.00
N TYR A 264 -23.80 -8.17 12.30
CA TYR A 264 -23.09 -8.90 13.34
C TYR A 264 -23.78 -10.21 13.68
N THR A 265 -23.03 -11.31 13.65
CA THR A 265 -23.52 -12.64 14.10
C THR A 265 -23.02 -12.91 15.51
N ARG A 266 -23.94 -12.93 16.48
CA ARG A 266 -23.61 -13.23 17.90
C ARG A 266 -22.99 -14.62 18.11
N GLU A 267 -23.30 -15.57 17.24
CA GLU A 267 -22.87 -16.97 17.37
C GLU A 267 -21.41 -17.21 16.98
N ARG A 268 -20.83 -16.31 16.17
CA ARG A 268 -19.49 -16.48 15.60
C ARG A 268 -18.50 -15.34 15.89
N ASP A 269 -18.95 -14.31 16.60
CA ASP A 269 -18.16 -13.09 16.84
C ASP A 269 -17.59 -12.49 15.52
N ALA A 270 -18.39 -12.49 14.44
CA ALA A 270 -17.97 -12.17 13.10
C ALA A 270 -18.92 -11.18 12.41
N PHE A 271 -18.40 -10.41 11.46
CA PHE A 271 -19.18 -9.48 10.64
C PHE A 271 -19.31 -9.95 9.20
N PHE A 272 -20.53 -9.77 8.65
CA PHE A 272 -20.75 -9.73 7.20
C PHE A 272 -20.78 -8.28 6.76
N VAL A 273 -19.85 -7.88 5.91
CA VAL A 273 -19.77 -6.52 5.38
C VAL A 273 -20.24 -6.54 3.92
N THR A 274 -21.21 -5.70 3.60
CA THR A 274 -21.74 -5.59 2.24
C THR A 274 -21.64 -4.14 1.74
N PHE A 275 -20.93 -3.95 0.62
CA PHE A 275 -20.85 -2.69 -0.09
C PHE A 275 -21.97 -2.61 -1.13
N ASN A 276 -22.81 -1.57 -1.05
CA ASN A 276 -23.86 -1.33 -2.01
C ASN A 276 -23.38 -0.32 -3.07
N ILE A 277 -23.22 -0.79 -4.30
CA ILE A 277 -22.62 -0.04 -5.41
C ILE A 277 -23.66 0.27 -6.47
N GLU A 278 -23.66 1.48 -6.97
CA GLU A 278 -24.30 1.89 -8.22
C GLU A 278 -23.22 2.24 -9.22
N GLU A 279 -22.95 1.34 -10.18
CA GLU A 279 -21.82 1.48 -11.10
C GLU A 279 -21.99 2.63 -12.11
N GLY A 280 -23.22 2.87 -12.57
CA GLY A 280 -23.47 3.76 -13.69
C GLY A 280 -23.06 3.12 -15.04
N GLN A 281 -22.78 3.98 -16.02
CA GLN A 281 -22.32 3.59 -17.37
C GLN A 281 -20.80 3.85 -17.49
N SER A 282 -20.13 3.03 -18.28
CA SER A 282 -18.72 3.24 -18.63
C SER A 282 -18.61 4.14 -19.86
N PHE A 283 -17.83 5.21 -19.72
CA PHE A 283 -17.58 6.20 -20.78
C PHE A 283 -16.22 6.01 -21.39
N LYS A 284 -16.12 6.40 -22.65
CA LYS A 284 -14.86 6.48 -23.40
C LYS A 284 -14.52 7.93 -23.69
N PHE A 285 -13.27 8.21 -24.02
CA PHE A 285 -12.91 9.52 -24.55
C PHE A 285 -13.57 9.72 -25.91
N GLY A 286 -14.26 10.86 -26.06
CA GLY A 286 -14.74 11.39 -27.33
C GLY A 286 -13.67 12.26 -28.00
N ASP A 287 -14.06 13.45 -28.40
CA ASP A 287 -13.13 14.43 -28.94
C ASP A 287 -12.28 15.06 -27.84
N VAL A 288 -10.97 15.18 -28.10
CA VAL A 288 -10.04 15.80 -27.16
C VAL A 288 -9.35 16.97 -27.85
N SER A 289 -9.53 18.18 -27.30
CA SER A 289 -9.06 19.42 -27.89
C SER A 289 -8.41 20.37 -26.87
N VAL A 290 -7.69 21.37 -27.39
CA VAL A 290 -7.10 22.45 -26.58
C VAL A 290 -7.61 23.79 -27.10
N ILE A 291 -7.97 24.68 -26.20
CA ILE A 291 -8.22 26.09 -26.48
C ILE A 291 -7.41 26.96 -25.51
N SER A 292 -7.09 28.18 -25.96
CA SER A 292 -6.44 29.16 -25.10
C SER A 292 -7.37 30.37 -24.89
N GLU A 293 -7.61 30.71 -23.62
CA GLU A 293 -8.21 32.00 -23.23
C GLU A 293 -7.13 33.04 -22.87
N VAL A 294 -5.85 32.67 -23.05
CA VAL A 294 -4.70 33.55 -22.80
C VAL A 294 -4.18 34.12 -24.12
N GLU A 295 -4.19 35.44 -24.22
CA GLU A 295 -3.69 36.14 -25.40
C GLU A 295 -2.22 35.86 -25.67
N GLY A 296 -1.86 35.55 -26.93
CA GLY A 296 -0.48 35.24 -27.35
C GLY A 296 -0.01 33.81 -27.11
N VAL A 297 -0.86 32.91 -26.58
CA VAL A 297 -0.53 31.49 -26.39
C VAL A 297 -1.14 30.65 -27.50
N ASP A 298 -0.32 29.99 -28.31
CA ASP A 298 -0.77 29.14 -29.42
C ASP A 298 -1.19 27.74 -28.88
N PRO A 299 -2.47 27.36 -29.02
CA PRO A 299 -2.97 26.07 -28.60
C PRO A 299 -2.29 24.88 -29.31
N ALA A 300 -1.79 25.06 -30.54
CA ALA A 300 -1.23 23.96 -31.33
C ALA A 300 0.04 23.36 -30.72
N GLU A 301 0.79 24.10 -29.92
CA GLU A 301 1.95 23.55 -29.19
C GLU A 301 1.55 22.64 -28.04
N TYR A 302 0.41 22.92 -27.41
CA TYR A 302 -0.14 22.15 -26.30
C TYR A 302 -0.89 20.91 -26.80
N GLU A 303 -1.48 20.97 -27.97
CA GLU A 303 -2.17 19.85 -28.62
C GLU A 303 -1.23 18.62 -28.79
N LYS A 304 0.06 18.85 -29.04
CA LYS A 304 1.10 17.81 -29.10
C LYS A 304 1.27 17.03 -27.79
N GLN A 305 0.80 17.57 -26.67
CA GLN A 305 0.87 16.92 -25.36
C GLN A 305 -0.29 15.96 -25.11
N ILE A 306 -1.30 15.95 -25.96
CA ILE A 306 -2.44 15.04 -25.90
C ILE A 306 -1.96 13.67 -26.40
N LYS A 307 -1.79 12.73 -25.47
CA LYS A 307 -1.48 11.32 -25.80
C LYS A 307 -2.72 10.43 -25.70
N ILE A 308 -3.88 11.03 -25.43
CA ILE A 308 -5.16 10.35 -25.34
C ILE A 308 -5.73 10.18 -26.75
N ARG A 309 -6.24 8.98 -27.04
CA ARG A 309 -6.93 8.68 -28.30
C ARG A 309 -8.43 8.60 -28.07
N SER A 310 -9.23 9.10 -28.98
CA SER A 310 -10.68 8.89 -29.00
C SER A 310 -11.02 7.39 -29.00
N GLY A 311 -12.08 7.01 -28.31
CA GLY A 311 -12.53 5.63 -28.18
C GLY A 311 -11.84 4.81 -27.08
N VAL A 312 -10.78 5.30 -26.44
CA VAL A 312 -10.16 4.67 -25.28
C VAL A 312 -11.03 4.93 -24.03
N THR A 313 -11.05 4.01 -23.10
CA THR A 313 -11.79 4.15 -21.84
C THR A 313 -11.37 5.41 -21.09
N TYR A 314 -12.35 6.19 -20.65
CA TYR A 314 -12.08 7.42 -19.89
C TYR A 314 -11.40 7.11 -18.56
N SER A 315 -10.39 7.90 -18.22
CA SER A 315 -9.66 7.83 -16.97
C SER A 315 -9.30 9.24 -16.49
N PRO A 316 -9.69 9.62 -15.26
CA PRO A 316 -9.28 10.90 -14.67
C PRO A 316 -7.76 11.06 -14.63
N THR A 317 -7.03 9.99 -14.33
CA THR A 317 -5.55 9.99 -14.31
C THR A 317 -4.95 10.34 -15.69
N ALA A 318 -5.57 9.88 -16.77
CA ALA A 318 -5.12 10.23 -18.12
C ALA A 318 -5.30 11.74 -18.40
N VAL A 319 -6.41 12.32 -17.94
CA VAL A 319 -6.68 13.78 -18.02
C VAL A 319 -5.63 14.55 -17.21
N ASP A 320 -5.39 14.17 -15.97
CA ASP A 320 -4.41 14.81 -15.09
C ASP A 320 -2.98 14.76 -15.66
N ASN A 321 -2.61 13.65 -16.29
CA ASN A 321 -1.32 13.50 -16.97
C ASN A 321 -1.17 14.46 -18.16
N VAL A 322 -2.25 14.69 -18.93
CA VAL A 322 -2.23 15.68 -20.02
C VAL A 322 -2.07 17.08 -19.46
N ILE A 323 -2.83 17.44 -18.43
CA ILE A 323 -2.74 18.74 -17.77
C ILE A 323 -1.31 18.98 -17.27
N THR A 324 -0.73 18.03 -16.56
CA THR A 324 0.65 18.13 -16.04
C THR A 324 1.67 18.37 -17.15
N ARG A 325 1.53 17.70 -18.31
CA ARG A 325 2.41 17.92 -19.47
C ARG A 325 2.22 19.30 -20.08
N MET A 326 0.98 19.77 -20.21
CA MET A 326 0.69 21.09 -20.75
C MET A 326 1.22 22.21 -19.84
N GLU A 327 0.97 22.11 -18.51
CA GLU A 327 1.53 23.05 -17.53
C GLU A 327 3.07 23.05 -17.56
N GLY A 328 3.69 21.87 -17.77
CA GLY A 328 5.13 21.75 -17.94
C GLY A 328 5.66 22.42 -19.22
N VAL A 329 4.89 22.44 -20.31
CA VAL A 329 5.24 23.20 -21.53
C VAL A 329 5.13 24.69 -21.26
N ALA A 330 4.05 25.14 -20.62
CA ALA A 330 3.87 26.56 -20.26
C ALA A 330 5.03 27.07 -19.41
N LEU A 331 5.43 26.29 -18.40
CA LEU A 331 6.57 26.64 -17.53
C LEU A 331 7.89 26.77 -18.31
N LYS A 332 8.16 25.85 -19.25
CA LYS A 332 9.36 25.93 -20.12
C LYS A 332 9.36 27.16 -21.04
N GLN A 333 8.20 27.67 -21.40
CA GLN A 333 8.03 28.90 -22.18
C GLN A 333 8.07 30.16 -21.31
N GLY A 334 8.26 30.04 -19.99
CA GLY A 334 8.25 31.15 -19.05
C GLY A 334 6.84 31.67 -18.72
N LEU A 335 5.80 30.92 -19.05
CA LEU A 335 4.40 31.28 -18.80
C LEU A 335 3.97 30.70 -17.42
N ASN A 336 4.48 31.30 -16.36
CA ASN A 336 4.46 30.77 -14.99
C ASN A 336 3.08 30.67 -14.32
N PHE A 337 2.06 31.33 -14.86
CA PHE A 337 0.71 31.38 -14.24
C PHE A 337 -0.38 30.84 -15.17
N ILE A 338 -0.04 29.96 -16.08
CA ILE A 338 -1.02 29.24 -16.87
C ILE A 338 -1.45 28.01 -16.09
N THR A 339 -2.77 27.89 -15.92
CA THR A 339 -3.44 26.68 -15.43
C THR A 339 -4.22 26.05 -16.57
N VAL A 340 -4.30 24.74 -16.57
CA VAL A 340 -5.07 24.00 -17.57
C VAL A 340 -6.30 23.41 -16.89
N GLU A 341 -7.48 23.84 -17.32
CA GLU A 341 -8.75 23.37 -16.80
C GLU A 341 -9.42 22.41 -17.79
N PRO A 342 -9.77 21.19 -17.40
CA PRO A 342 -10.51 20.29 -18.26
C PRO A 342 -12.00 20.66 -18.23
N ARG A 343 -12.57 21.00 -19.38
CA ARG A 343 -14.02 21.11 -19.58
C ARG A 343 -14.50 19.82 -20.21
N VAL A 344 -15.33 19.08 -19.48
CA VAL A 344 -15.82 17.77 -19.93
C VAL A 344 -17.26 17.92 -20.37
N VAL A 345 -17.54 17.58 -21.65
CA VAL A 345 -18.88 17.54 -22.21
C VAL A 345 -19.30 16.07 -22.35
N ARG A 346 -20.44 15.75 -21.79
CA ARG A 346 -20.95 14.38 -21.76
C ARG A 346 -21.88 14.12 -22.94
N ASN A 347 -21.59 13.06 -23.68
CA ASN A 347 -22.45 12.54 -24.72
C ASN A 347 -23.07 11.21 -24.26
N GLU A 348 -24.28 11.25 -23.78
CA GLU A 348 -24.98 10.07 -23.22
C GLU A 348 -25.38 9.06 -24.29
N ARG A 349 -25.59 9.51 -25.53
CA ARG A 349 -25.99 8.61 -26.63
C ARG A 349 -24.86 7.68 -27.03
N ASP A 350 -23.64 8.22 -27.13
CA ASP A 350 -22.49 7.48 -27.63
C ASP A 350 -21.60 6.97 -26.48
N LEU A 351 -21.98 7.29 -25.23
CA LEU A 351 -21.21 6.99 -24.00
C LEU A 351 -19.77 7.49 -24.10
N THR A 352 -19.61 8.74 -24.58
CA THR A 352 -18.32 9.41 -24.68
C THR A 352 -18.27 10.69 -23.85
N LEU A 353 -17.07 11.04 -23.44
CA LEU A 353 -16.75 12.31 -22.79
C LEU A 353 -15.77 13.07 -23.68
N ASP A 354 -16.25 14.19 -24.23
CA ASP A 354 -15.39 15.12 -24.95
C ASP A 354 -14.66 15.98 -23.92
N VAL A 355 -13.34 16.06 -24.04
CA VAL A 355 -12.50 16.79 -23.09
C VAL A 355 -11.82 17.95 -23.79
N GLN A 356 -12.18 19.15 -23.38
CA GLN A 356 -11.54 20.36 -23.85
C GLN A 356 -10.62 20.91 -22.78
N PHE A 357 -9.32 20.91 -23.04
CA PHE A 357 -8.34 21.53 -22.15
C PHE A 357 -8.29 23.03 -22.44
N VAL A 358 -8.63 23.82 -21.44
CA VAL A 358 -8.66 25.28 -21.53
C VAL A 358 -7.46 25.85 -20.81
N LEU A 359 -6.59 26.54 -21.55
CA LEU A 359 -5.48 27.28 -21.00
C LEU A 359 -6.03 28.61 -20.45
N THR A 360 -5.95 28.79 -19.14
CA THR A 360 -6.42 29.98 -18.44
C THR A 360 -5.29 30.64 -17.67
N ARG A 361 -5.48 31.90 -17.30
CA ARG A 361 -4.53 32.59 -16.44
C ARG A 361 -4.92 32.37 -14.99
N GLY A 362 -4.14 31.58 -14.27
CA GLY A 362 -4.30 31.34 -12.83
C GLY A 362 -3.91 32.56 -11.97
N PRO A 363 -4.23 32.49 -10.67
CA PRO A 363 -3.86 33.53 -9.73
C PRO A 363 -2.34 33.62 -9.59
N LYS A 364 -1.85 34.86 -9.45
CA LYS A 364 -0.41 35.11 -9.21
C LYS A 364 -0.12 34.89 -7.74
N VAL A 365 0.09 33.64 -7.36
CA VAL A 365 0.46 33.24 -6.00
C VAL A 365 1.81 32.54 -6.06
N PHE A 366 2.68 32.84 -5.10
CA PHE A 366 4.03 32.31 -5.03
C PHE A 366 4.22 31.48 -3.76
N VAL A 367 5.15 30.52 -3.81
CA VAL A 367 5.56 29.80 -2.62
C VAL A 367 6.55 30.69 -1.84
N GLU A 368 6.18 31.10 -0.64
CA GLU A 368 7.02 31.89 0.24
C GLU A 368 8.15 31.03 0.79
N ARG A 369 7.80 29.89 1.39
CA ARG A 369 8.74 28.92 1.95
C ARG A 369 8.10 27.54 2.06
N ILE A 370 8.95 26.54 2.22
CA ILE A 370 8.56 25.14 2.50
C ILE A 370 9.13 24.80 3.87
N ASP A 371 8.26 24.71 4.87
CA ASP A 371 8.61 24.36 6.25
C ASP A 371 8.48 22.84 6.42
N ILE A 372 9.54 22.20 6.95
CA ILE A 372 9.59 20.74 7.15
C ILE A 372 9.83 20.48 8.63
N GLU A 373 8.90 19.71 9.24
CA GLU A 373 8.93 19.40 10.66
C GLU A 373 8.72 17.89 10.90
N GLY A 374 9.30 17.37 12.01
CA GLY A 374 9.15 15.97 12.42
C GLY A 374 10.25 15.04 11.91
N ASN A 375 11.15 15.51 11.03
CA ASN A 375 12.28 14.73 10.52
C ASN A 375 13.48 14.83 11.47
N THR A 376 13.58 13.88 12.40
CA THR A 376 14.67 13.84 13.40
C THR A 376 15.94 13.15 12.88
N THR A 377 15.78 12.12 12.06
CA THR A 377 16.87 11.34 11.45
C THR A 377 17.07 11.70 9.99
N THR A 378 15.98 11.84 9.24
CA THR A 378 16.01 12.15 7.82
C THR A 378 16.43 13.59 7.58
N LEU A 379 17.43 13.81 6.75
CA LEU A 379 17.89 15.16 6.43
C LEU A 379 16.81 15.91 5.61
N ASP A 380 16.62 17.18 5.94
CA ASP A 380 15.66 18.10 5.28
C ASP A 380 15.72 18.02 3.75
N ARG A 381 16.93 18.00 3.17
CA ARG A 381 17.15 17.88 1.72
C ARG A 381 16.51 16.65 1.08
N VAL A 382 16.29 15.56 1.85
CA VAL A 382 15.69 14.31 1.33
C VAL A 382 14.20 14.49 1.07
N ILE A 383 13.54 15.25 1.93
CA ILE A 383 12.12 15.60 1.80
C ILE A 383 11.99 16.73 0.78
N ARG A 384 12.78 17.78 0.91
CA ARG A 384 12.75 18.99 0.07
C ARG A 384 12.94 18.67 -1.42
N ARG A 385 13.81 17.73 -1.77
CA ARG A 385 14.02 17.31 -3.17
C ARG A 385 12.83 16.61 -3.83
N GLN A 386 11.82 16.21 -3.03
CA GLN A 386 10.57 15.68 -3.59
C GLN A 386 9.67 16.77 -4.16
N PHE A 387 9.94 18.02 -3.79
CA PHE A 387 9.26 19.18 -4.35
C PHE A 387 10.03 19.65 -5.60
N LYS A 388 9.32 19.74 -6.74
CA LYS A 388 9.86 20.36 -7.94
C LYS A 388 9.76 21.89 -7.88
N THR A 389 8.82 22.39 -7.09
CA THR A 389 8.61 23.78 -6.79
C THR A 389 9.56 24.20 -5.67
N VAL A 390 10.28 25.29 -5.84
CA VAL A 390 11.14 25.90 -4.83
C VAL A 390 10.56 27.20 -4.31
N GLU A 391 11.15 27.73 -3.25
CA GLU A 391 10.75 29.02 -2.68
C GLU A 391 10.92 30.14 -3.73
N GLY A 392 9.89 30.99 -3.88
CA GLY A 392 9.81 32.02 -4.90
C GLY A 392 9.15 31.59 -6.22
N ASP A 393 8.95 30.31 -6.44
CA ASP A 393 8.24 29.80 -7.62
C ASP A 393 6.73 30.07 -7.56
N PRO A 394 6.06 30.10 -8.72
CA PRO A 394 4.61 30.09 -8.78
C PRO A 394 4.00 28.87 -8.06
N PHE A 395 2.98 29.13 -7.25
CA PHE A 395 2.28 28.09 -6.52
C PHE A 395 1.41 27.26 -7.47
N ASN A 396 1.66 25.96 -7.50
CA ASN A 396 0.84 24.99 -8.21
C ASN A 396 0.30 23.94 -7.23
N PRO A 397 -1.01 23.95 -6.88
CA PRO A 397 -1.60 23.01 -5.92
C PRO A 397 -1.44 21.55 -6.33
N ARG A 398 -1.37 21.25 -7.64
CA ARG A 398 -1.18 19.91 -8.18
C ARG A 398 0.23 19.42 -7.92
N GLU A 399 1.24 20.26 -8.16
CA GLU A 399 2.64 19.91 -7.87
C GLU A 399 2.87 19.67 -6.37
N ILE A 400 2.23 20.45 -5.51
CA ILE A 400 2.31 20.22 -4.05
C ILE A 400 1.67 18.88 -3.66
N ARG A 401 0.50 18.51 -4.22
CA ARG A 401 -0.09 17.18 -4.00
C ARG A 401 0.82 16.06 -4.51
N ASN A 402 1.36 16.21 -5.71
CA ASN A 402 2.29 15.23 -6.28
C ASN A 402 3.57 15.11 -5.43
N ALA A 403 4.05 16.21 -4.88
CA ALA A 403 5.17 16.19 -3.95
C ALA A 403 4.82 15.45 -2.66
N ALA A 404 3.65 15.68 -2.09
CA ALA A 404 3.14 14.93 -0.93
C ALA A 404 3.11 13.42 -1.20
N GLU A 405 2.63 13.01 -2.38
CA GLU A 405 2.64 11.59 -2.79
C GLU A 405 4.08 11.05 -2.91
N ARG A 406 5.01 11.83 -3.48
CA ARG A 406 6.43 11.43 -3.54
C ARG A 406 7.06 11.29 -2.16
N VAL A 407 6.73 12.18 -1.20
CA VAL A 407 7.20 12.08 0.19
C VAL A 407 6.67 10.81 0.85
N ARG A 408 5.37 10.51 0.70
CA ARG A 408 4.77 9.26 1.22
C ARG A 408 5.39 8.01 0.57
N ALA A 409 5.66 8.08 -0.72
CA ALA A 409 6.26 6.98 -1.50
C ALA A 409 7.72 6.65 -1.10
N LEU A 410 8.41 7.54 -0.36
CA LEU A 410 9.72 7.22 0.19
C LEU A 410 9.68 6.05 1.17
N GLY A 411 8.54 5.85 1.87
CA GLY A 411 8.42 4.79 2.87
C GLY A 411 9.19 5.03 4.17
N TYR A 412 9.69 6.25 4.39
CA TYR A 412 10.47 6.62 5.59
C TYR A 412 9.58 7.14 6.72
N PHE A 413 8.33 7.41 6.41
CA PHE A 413 7.39 8.06 7.31
C PHE A 413 6.14 7.22 7.50
N ALA A 414 5.71 7.07 8.75
CA ALA A 414 4.43 6.46 9.09
C ALA A 414 3.27 7.39 8.67
N ASN A 415 3.50 8.70 8.78
CA ASN A 415 2.58 9.73 8.30
C ASN A 415 3.37 10.87 7.62
N ALA A 416 2.79 11.44 6.57
CA ALA A 416 3.31 12.63 5.91
C ALA A 416 2.13 13.50 5.47
N ASP A 417 1.94 14.59 6.18
CA ASP A 417 0.90 15.58 5.91
C ASP A 417 1.51 16.83 5.29
N VAL A 418 0.96 17.24 4.16
CA VAL A 418 1.41 18.43 3.43
C VAL A 418 0.23 19.38 3.26
N GLN A 419 0.31 20.51 3.93
CA GLN A 419 -0.71 21.53 3.93
C GLN A 419 -0.19 22.84 3.36
N THR A 420 -1.09 23.68 2.87
CA THR A 420 -0.77 25.03 2.44
C THR A 420 -1.45 26.03 3.36
N LYS A 421 -0.66 26.97 3.89
CA LYS A 421 -1.15 28.07 4.73
C LYS A 421 -0.94 29.40 4.01
N ARG A 422 -1.72 30.41 4.38
CA ARG A 422 -1.54 31.76 3.88
C ARG A 422 -0.18 32.30 4.35
N GLY A 423 0.58 32.86 3.43
CA GLY A 423 1.87 33.50 3.71
C GLY A 423 1.72 34.90 4.32
N ASN A 424 2.85 35.58 4.47
CA ASN A 424 2.92 36.92 5.02
C ASN A 424 2.24 37.97 4.12
N ASN A 425 2.22 37.73 2.81
CA ASN A 425 1.53 38.58 1.83
C ASN A 425 0.32 37.85 1.23
N PRO A 426 -0.68 38.58 0.73
CA PRO A 426 -1.89 37.97 0.14
C PRO A 426 -1.64 37.09 -1.09
N ASP A 427 -0.53 37.33 -1.77
CA ASP A 427 -0.06 36.63 -2.97
C ASP A 427 0.99 35.54 -2.65
N GLN A 428 1.13 35.16 -1.38
CA GLN A 428 2.08 34.15 -0.93
C GLN A 428 1.42 33.03 -0.14
N VAL A 429 2.00 31.85 -0.26
CA VAL A 429 1.63 30.65 0.51
C VAL A 429 2.86 30.00 1.13
N VAL A 430 2.70 29.48 2.33
CA VAL A 430 3.67 28.62 3.02
C VAL A 430 3.22 27.17 2.83
N VAL A 431 4.13 26.33 2.40
CA VAL A 431 3.92 24.87 2.34
C VAL A 431 4.46 24.26 3.62
N ASP A 432 3.58 23.67 4.40
CA ASP A 432 3.87 23.07 5.71
C ASP A 432 3.89 21.54 5.55
N VAL A 433 5.01 20.92 5.85
CA VAL A 433 5.27 19.48 5.66
C VAL A 433 5.56 18.86 7.01
N ASN A 434 4.58 18.19 7.58
CA ASN A 434 4.69 17.49 8.85
C ASN A 434 4.87 15.99 8.60
N VAL A 435 5.98 15.43 9.09
CA VAL A 435 6.29 14.00 8.92
C VAL A 435 6.46 13.31 10.27
N GLU A 436 6.09 12.05 10.32
CA GLU A 436 6.33 11.16 11.46
C GLU A 436 7.20 10.00 10.98
N GLU A 437 8.46 9.95 11.46
CA GLU A 437 9.42 8.94 11.01
C GLU A 437 9.07 7.53 11.49
N GLN A 438 9.36 6.54 10.65
CA GLN A 438 9.28 5.13 11.00
C GLN A 438 10.62 4.43 10.73
N PRO A 439 10.88 3.26 11.33
CA PRO A 439 12.07 2.47 11.05
C PRO A 439 12.18 2.13 9.56
N THR A 440 13.34 2.43 8.95
CA THR A 440 13.63 2.19 7.53
C THR A 440 14.56 1.00 7.31
N GLY A 441 15.11 0.45 8.40
CA GLY A 441 15.90 -0.76 8.40
C GLY A 441 15.04 -2.02 8.36
N SER A 442 15.47 -3.00 7.57
CA SER A 442 14.85 -4.32 7.50
C SER A 442 15.88 -5.42 7.68
N PHE A 443 15.52 -6.43 8.45
CA PHE A 443 16.31 -7.65 8.62
C PHE A 443 15.43 -8.84 8.23
N GLY A 444 15.94 -9.66 7.29
CA GLY A 444 15.25 -10.83 6.80
C GLY A 444 16.05 -12.11 7.03
N ILE A 445 15.38 -13.14 7.53
CA ILE A 445 15.87 -14.52 7.51
C ILE A 445 14.87 -15.32 6.70
N GLY A 446 15.34 -15.99 5.66
CA GLY A 446 14.51 -16.81 4.79
C GLY A 446 15.11 -18.18 4.56
N ALA A 447 14.24 -19.14 4.24
CA ALA A 447 14.63 -20.42 3.69
C ALA A 447 14.16 -20.49 2.25
N SER A 448 14.98 -21.05 1.36
CA SER A 448 14.62 -21.31 -0.03
C SER A 448 14.75 -22.81 -0.32
N TYR A 449 14.00 -23.25 -1.30
CA TYR A 449 14.16 -24.59 -1.85
C TYR A 449 14.16 -24.51 -3.38
N GLY A 450 15.21 -25.01 -3.98
CA GLY A 450 15.33 -25.17 -5.42
C GLY A 450 15.52 -26.64 -5.76
N ALA A 451 14.86 -27.11 -6.82
CA ALA A 451 14.96 -28.52 -7.22
C ALA A 451 16.40 -28.93 -7.59
N ASP A 452 17.22 -27.99 -8.05
CA ASP A 452 18.63 -28.21 -8.41
C ASP A 452 19.60 -27.95 -7.27
N GLN A 453 19.22 -27.07 -6.33
CA GLN A 453 20.13 -26.52 -5.32
C GLN A 453 19.81 -27.03 -3.91
N GLY A 454 18.64 -27.67 -3.75
CA GLY A 454 18.18 -28.14 -2.46
C GLY A 454 17.71 -27.02 -1.53
N VAL A 455 17.85 -27.26 -0.23
CA VAL A 455 17.44 -26.29 0.82
C VAL A 455 18.53 -25.22 0.98
N GLY A 456 18.10 -23.96 0.93
CA GLY A 456 18.96 -22.81 1.14
C GLY A 456 18.53 -21.94 2.30
N LEU A 457 19.46 -21.16 2.83
CA LEU A 457 19.27 -20.14 3.83
C LEU A 457 19.62 -18.77 3.22
N ASN A 458 18.78 -17.79 3.46
CA ASN A 458 18.99 -16.42 3.01
C ASN A 458 18.96 -15.49 4.22
N LEU A 459 19.97 -14.67 4.35
CA LEU A 459 20.05 -13.58 5.30
C LEU A 459 20.10 -12.27 4.52
N SER A 460 19.29 -11.30 4.89
CA SER A 460 19.31 -9.98 4.29
C SER A 460 19.24 -8.90 5.35
N LEU A 461 20.01 -7.86 5.16
CA LEU A 461 19.99 -6.62 5.92
C LEU A 461 19.89 -5.49 4.91
N ALA A 462 18.86 -4.65 5.02
CA ALA A 462 18.75 -3.46 4.21
C ALA A 462 18.36 -2.26 5.04
N GLU A 463 18.92 -1.11 4.70
CA GLU A 463 18.60 0.20 5.24
C GLU A 463 18.29 1.13 4.07
N ASP A 464 17.02 1.57 3.97
CA ASP A 464 16.55 2.37 2.85
C ASP A 464 16.80 3.87 3.03
N ASN A 465 17.09 4.29 4.26
CA ASN A 465 17.46 5.69 4.59
C ASN A 465 18.82 5.75 5.30
N PHE A 466 19.84 5.15 4.72
CA PHE A 466 21.16 5.05 5.32
C PHE A 466 21.72 6.41 5.75
N LEU A 467 22.01 6.54 7.03
CA LEU A 467 22.47 7.79 7.68
C LEU A 467 21.51 8.98 7.48
N GLY A 468 20.21 8.74 7.29
CA GLY A 468 19.21 9.81 7.07
C GLY A 468 19.36 10.54 5.73
N ARG A 469 20.14 10.01 4.79
CA ARG A 469 20.46 10.66 3.50
C ARG A 469 19.56 10.24 2.34
N GLY A 470 18.60 9.32 2.61
CA GLY A 470 17.80 8.71 1.57
C GLY A 470 18.60 7.83 0.62
N GLN A 471 19.74 7.33 1.08
CA GLN A 471 20.57 6.33 0.41
C GLN A 471 20.12 4.94 0.85
N ARG A 472 20.26 3.96 -0.04
CA ARG A 472 19.99 2.57 0.31
C ARG A 472 21.28 1.79 0.42
N MET A 473 21.44 1.02 1.49
CA MET A 473 22.49 0.03 1.66
C MET A 473 21.86 -1.33 1.95
N ALA A 474 22.28 -2.36 1.22
CA ALA A 474 21.78 -3.70 1.43
C ALA A 474 22.93 -4.72 1.39
N VAL A 475 22.86 -5.70 2.26
CA VAL A 475 23.74 -6.86 2.33
C VAL A 475 22.87 -8.10 2.25
N ALA A 476 23.17 -9.00 1.32
CA ALA A 476 22.50 -10.29 1.21
C ALA A 476 23.51 -11.42 1.19
N ILE A 477 23.21 -12.46 1.94
CA ILE A 477 24.00 -13.69 2.01
C ILE A 477 23.02 -14.84 1.77
N ALA A 478 23.26 -15.62 0.71
CA ALA A 478 22.44 -16.77 0.39
C ALA A 478 23.33 -18.00 0.21
N THR A 479 22.89 -19.12 0.79
CA THR A 479 23.56 -20.41 0.65
C THR A 479 22.53 -21.50 0.37
N ALA A 480 22.82 -22.41 -0.54
CA ALA A 480 22.00 -23.57 -0.84
C ALA A 480 22.93 -24.74 -1.22
N GLY A 481 23.04 -25.73 -0.34
CA GLY A 481 24.05 -26.74 -0.52
C GLY A 481 25.46 -26.11 -0.58
N ASP A 482 26.23 -26.44 -1.61
CA ASP A 482 27.55 -25.83 -1.87
C ASP A 482 27.48 -24.53 -2.68
N GLU A 483 26.31 -24.10 -3.10
CA GLU A 483 26.09 -22.79 -3.75
C GLU A 483 26.11 -21.65 -2.74
N GLN A 484 26.71 -20.55 -3.13
CA GLN A 484 26.79 -19.32 -2.34
C GLN A 484 26.56 -18.12 -3.26
N ASN A 485 25.78 -17.17 -2.76
CA ASN A 485 25.57 -15.89 -3.43
C ASN A 485 25.53 -14.76 -2.40
N ASN A 486 26.60 -13.96 -2.36
CA ASN A 486 26.76 -12.88 -1.42
C ASN A 486 26.80 -11.56 -2.20
N SER A 487 26.08 -10.55 -1.74
CA SER A 487 26.08 -9.23 -2.38
C SER A 487 26.04 -8.09 -1.38
N ILE A 488 26.69 -6.99 -1.77
CA ILE A 488 26.58 -5.69 -1.10
C ILE A 488 26.16 -4.69 -2.17
N THR A 489 25.05 -4.02 -1.91
CA THR A 489 24.49 -3.01 -2.81
C THR A 489 24.40 -1.67 -2.10
N PHE A 490 24.90 -0.63 -2.73
CA PHE A 490 24.73 0.77 -2.30
C PHE A 490 24.07 1.57 -3.41
N VAL A 491 23.09 2.39 -3.07
CA VAL A 491 22.36 3.24 -4.03
C VAL A 491 22.20 4.66 -3.46
N GLU A 492 22.70 5.65 -4.19
CA GLU A 492 22.39 7.07 -4.02
C GLU A 492 21.40 7.48 -5.11
N PRO A 493 20.10 7.69 -4.81
CA PRO A 493 19.09 7.95 -5.83
C PRO A 493 19.16 9.36 -6.44
N TYR A 494 19.84 10.31 -5.78
CA TYR A 494 19.93 11.70 -6.22
C TYR A 494 21.36 12.23 -6.16
N LEU A 495 22.24 11.68 -6.97
CA LEU A 495 23.63 12.10 -7.02
C LEU A 495 23.72 13.58 -7.39
N PHE A 496 24.47 14.35 -6.60
CA PHE A 496 24.60 15.82 -6.73
C PHE A 496 23.26 16.57 -6.70
N GLY A 497 22.23 16.01 -6.04
CA GLY A 497 20.90 16.63 -5.94
C GLY A 497 20.09 16.60 -7.22
N ARG A 498 20.50 15.82 -8.23
CA ARG A 498 19.81 15.63 -9.50
C ARG A 498 19.11 14.27 -9.54
N ASP A 499 18.12 14.10 -10.39
CA ASP A 499 17.53 12.78 -10.69
C ASP A 499 18.52 11.91 -11.47
N LEU A 500 19.60 11.57 -10.80
CA LEU A 500 20.71 10.76 -11.27
C LEU A 500 21.04 9.74 -10.19
N GLN A 501 20.68 8.50 -10.41
CA GLN A 501 20.94 7.42 -9.48
C GLN A 501 22.36 6.87 -9.69
N PHE A 502 23.15 6.85 -8.64
CA PHE A 502 24.44 6.15 -8.60
C PHE A 502 24.27 4.86 -7.79
N GLY A 503 24.71 3.73 -8.37
CA GLY A 503 24.70 2.45 -7.72
C GLY A 503 26.08 1.82 -7.67
N ILE A 504 26.36 1.04 -6.64
CA ILE A 504 27.52 0.14 -6.56
C ILE A 504 26.96 -1.24 -6.19
N ASN A 505 27.36 -2.25 -6.94
CA ASN A 505 27.09 -3.64 -6.59
C ASN A 505 28.40 -4.41 -6.50
N LEU A 506 28.62 -5.06 -5.37
CA LEU A 506 29.68 -6.03 -5.13
C LEU A 506 29.02 -7.40 -4.98
N GLN A 507 29.45 -8.36 -5.75
CA GLN A 507 28.91 -9.71 -5.72
C GLN A 507 30.03 -10.74 -5.68
N ASN A 508 29.83 -11.79 -4.87
CA ASN A 508 30.66 -12.99 -4.88
C ASN A 508 29.74 -14.21 -4.89
N SER A 509 29.84 -15.03 -5.91
CA SER A 509 29.05 -16.24 -6.04
C SER A 509 29.96 -17.46 -6.31
N LYS A 510 29.60 -18.60 -5.72
CA LYS A 510 30.06 -19.91 -6.02
C LYS A 510 28.85 -20.72 -6.47
N SER A 511 28.96 -21.42 -7.60
CA SER A 511 27.91 -22.34 -8.06
C SER A 511 28.46 -23.74 -8.16
N ASP A 512 27.69 -24.68 -7.65
CA ASP A 512 27.95 -26.11 -7.73
C ASP A 512 26.68 -26.83 -8.15
N ASN A 513 26.50 -26.98 -9.44
CA ASN A 513 25.27 -27.55 -9.98
C ASN A 513 25.47 -29.05 -10.22
N SER A 514 24.66 -29.87 -9.57
CA SER A 514 24.68 -31.32 -9.64
C SER A 514 24.54 -31.90 -11.08
N ASN A 515 23.97 -31.12 -12.00
CA ASN A 515 23.76 -31.51 -13.39
C ASN A 515 24.88 -31.06 -14.32
N ALA A 516 25.86 -30.29 -13.83
CA ALA A 516 26.88 -29.67 -14.67
C ALA A 516 28.30 -30.11 -14.34
N PHE A 517 28.52 -30.98 -13.35
CA PHE A 517 29.80 -31.59 -12.94
C PHE A 517 31.03 -30.68 -13.04
N TYR A 518 30.86 -29.42 -12.68
CA TYR A 518 31.91 -28.41 -12.53
C TYR A 518 31.46 -27.36 -11.53
N GLN A 519 32.42 -26.68 -10.97
CA GLN A 519 32.18 -25.58 -10.05
C GLN A 519 32.63 -24.26 -10.67
N THR A 520 31.93 -23.19 -10.33
CA THR A 520 32.28 -21.82 -10.76
C THR A 520 32.42 -20.88 -9.56
N ARG A 521 33.29 -19.91 -9.70
CA ARG A 521 33.35 -18.78 -8.78
C ARG A 521 33.39 -17.48 -9.57
N VAL A 522 32.55 -16.53 -9.20
CA VAL A 522 32.47 -15.23 -9.85
C VAL A 522 32.50 -14.15 -8.78
N THR A 523 33.41 -13.20 -8.92
CA THR A 523 33.45 -12.00 -8.09
C THR A 523 33.35 -10.79 -9.00
N SER A 524 32.43 -9.87 -8.72
CA SER A 524 32.23 -8.68 -9.56
C SER A 524 32.05 -7.41 -8.76
N PHE A 525 32.51 -6.31 -9.35
CA PHE A 525 32.31 -4.94 -8.91
C PHE A 525 31.68 -4.15 -10.06
N SER A 526 30.50 -3.58 -9.85
CA SER A 526 29.75 -2.92 -10.91
C SER A 526 29.16 -1.60 -10.41
N PRO A 527 29.87 -0.47 -10.57
CA PRO A 527 29.30 0.86 -10.42
C PRO A 527 28.42 1.21 -11.63
N SER A 528 27.31 1.93 -11.36
CA SER A 528 26.35 2.32 -12.38
C SER A 528 25.79 3.73 -12.17
N LEU A 529 25.38 4.36 -13.28
CA LEU A 529 24.68 5.65 -13.31
C LEU A 529 23.40 5.46 -14.11
N THR A 530 22.25 5.72 -13.47
CA THR A 530 20.95 5.60 -14.11
C THR A 530 20.21 6.93 -14.08
N PHE A 531 19.68 7.36 -15.22
CA PHE A 531 18.96 8.61 -15.34
C PHE A 531 17.75 8.48 -16.27
N PRO A 532 16.69 9.27 -16.04
CA PRO A 532 15.52 9.29 -16.91
C PRO A 532 15.84 9.97 -18.25
N ILE A 533 15.43 9.34 -19.34
CA ILE A 533 15.44 9.94 -20.68
C ILE A 533 14.05 10.45 -21.05
N SER A 534 13.00 9.76 -20.56
CA SER A 534 11.60 10.13 -20.75
C SER A 534 10.78 9.79 -19.52
N GLU A 535 9.49 10.10 -19.52
CA GLU A 535 8.56 9.77 -18.44
C GLU A 535 8.56 8.26 -18.08
N GLN A 536 8.80 7.39 -19.05
CA GLN A 536 8.75 5.92 -18.94
C GLN A 536 10.08 5.26 -19.29
N GLY A 537 11.06 6.04 -19.78
CA GLY A 537 12.35 5.55 -20.28
C GLY A 537 13.50 5.93 -19.37
N ARG A 538 14.35 4.96 -19.04
CA ARG A 538 15.59 5.16 -18.27
C ARG A 538 16.78 4.60 -19.03
N LEU A 539 17.93 5.27 -18.91
CA LEU A 539 19.21 4.79 -19.39
C LEU A 539 20.14 4.55 -18.20
N SER A 540 20.68 3.34 -18.13
CA SER A 540 21.70 2.96 -17.15
C SER A 540 23.02 2.74 -17.86
N LEU A 541 24.05 3.44 -17.43
CA LEU A 541 25.44 3.21 -17.82
C LEU A 541 26.14 2.46 -16.70
N ARG A 542 26.96 1.48 -17.02
CA ARG A 542 27.72 0.71 -16.02
C ARG A 542 29.14 0.46 -16.45
N TYR A 543 30.01 0.34 -15.48
CA TYR A 543 31.30 -0.32 -15.61
C TYR A 543 31.23 -1.65 -14.88
N THR A 544 31.84 -2.68 -15.41
CA THR A 544 31.92 -4.00 -14.79
C THR A 544 33.35 -4.46 -14.72
N LEU A 545 33.80 -4.79 -13.52
CA LEU A 545 35.04 -5.52 -13.30
C LEU A 545 34.65 -6.86 -12.69
N LYS A 546 34.93 -7.96 -13.42
CA LYS A 546 34.51 -9.31 -13.04
C LYS A 546 35.74 -10.25 -13.13
N SER A 547 35.99 -10.98 -12.05
CA SER A 547 36.92 -12.11 -12.06
C SER A 547 36.12 -13.39 -11.93
N ASP A 548 36.32 -14.30 -12.87
CA ASP A 548 35.64 -15.58 -12.87
C ASP A 548 36.61 -16.76 -13.05
N LYS A 549 36.23 -17.91 -12.53
CA LYS A 549 36.99 -19.16 -12.58
C LYS A 549 36.05 -20.35 -12.60
N MET A 550 36.36 -21.30 -13.45
CA MET A 550 35.79 -22.65 -13.45
C MET A 550 36.82 -23.64 -12.88
N PHE A 551 36.38 -24.64 -12.15
CA PHE A 551 37.24 -25.65 -11.53
C PHE A 551 36.47 -26.92 -11.23
N ASN A 552 37.17 -28.02 -10.92
CA ASN A 552 36.61 -29.35 -10.64
C ASN A 552 35.74 -29.88 -11.80
N VAL A 553 36.26 -29.80 -13.04
CA VAL A 553 35.51 -30.21 -14.22
C VAL A 553 35.59 -31.75 -14.37
N GLY A 554 34.40 -32.38 -14.44
CA GLY A 554 34.26 -33.84 -14.60
C GLY A 554 33.53 -34.46 -13.41
N LYS A 555 33.58 -35.82 -13.35
CA LYS A 555 33.01 -36.60 -12.26
C LYS A 555 34.15 -37.20 -11.42
N ASP A 556 34.03 -37.08 -10.12
CA ASP A 556 34.89 -37.79 -9.19
C ASP A 556 34.31 -39.19 -8.94
N GLU A 557 34.78 -40.19 -9.69
CA GLU A 557 34.25 -41.57 -9.59
C GLU A 557 34.75 -42.34 -8.38
N ASN A 558 35.86 -41.90 -7.78
CA ASN A 558 36.53 -42.61 -6.72
C ASN A 558 36.58 -41.88 -5.39
N ASP A 559 35.96 -40.68 -5.31
CA ASP A 559 36.02 -39.78 -4.16
C ASP A 559 37.48 -39.42 -3.76
N ASP A 560 38.36 -39.36 -4.78
CA ASP A 560 39.77 -39.06 -4.63
C ASP A 560 40.14 -37.62 -5.05
N GLY A 561 39.16 -36.82 -5.40
CA GLY A 561 39.31 -35.42 -5.89
C GLY A 561 39.70 -35.34 -7.36
N ASN A 562 39.72 -36.46 -8.10
CA ASN A 562 40.01 -36.49 -9.56
C ASN A 562 38.72 -36.54 -10.36
N TYR A 563 38.37 -35.44 -11.01
CA TYR A 563 37.21 -35.33 -11.89
C TYR A 563 37.56 -35.80 -13.30
N THR A 564 36.89 -36.84 -13.79
CA THR A 564 37.14 -37.47 -15.10
C THR A 564 35.87 -37.50 -15.95
N GLY A 565 36.01 -37.76 -17.24
CA GLY A 565 34.86 -38.04 -18.10
C GLY A 565 34.06 -36.85 -18.58
N SER A 566 34.60 -35.62 -18.50
CA SER A 566 33.97 -34.41 -19.02
C SER A 566 34.52 -34.01 -20.42
N SER A 567 33.78 -33.13 -21.10
CA SER A 567 34.14 -32.61 -22.41
C SER A 567 35.52 -31.91 -22.42
N PRO A 568 36.37 -32.15 -23.45
CA PRO A 568 37.64 -31.44 -23.62
C PRO A 568 37.45 -29.92 -23.74
N ILE A 569 36.31 -29.44 -24.24
CA ILE A 569 35.96 -28.02 -24.29
C ILE A 569 35.95 -27.42 -22.89
N LEU A 570 35.26 -28.08 -21.93
CA LEU A 570 35.21 -27.63 -20.54
C LEU A 570 36.55 -27.77 -19.82
N LYS A 571 37.27 -28.82 -20.10
CA LYS A 571 38.66 -29.02 -19.59
C LYS A 571 39.60 -27.91 -20.07
N ALA A 572 39.49 -27.50 -21.33
CA ALA A 572 40.23 -26.36 -21.85
C ALA A 572 39.82 -25.04 -21.14
N ASP A 573 38.52 -24.82 -20.86
CA ASP A 573 38.05 -23.64 -20.11
C ASP A 573 38.58 -23.66 -18.65
N GLU A 574 38.67 -24.83 -18.00
CA GLU A 574 39.25 -24.97 -16.66
C GLU A 574 40.76 -24.61 -16.65
N LEU A 575 41.51 -25.08 -17.66
CA LEU A 575 42.95 -24.87 -17.78
C LEU A 575 43.34 -23.39 -17.96
N VAL A 576 42.44 -22.57 -18.54
CA VAL A 576 42.66 -21.13 -18.65
C VAL A 576 42.73 -20.47 -17.28
N GLY A 577 42.06 -21.03 -16.26
CA GLY A 577 42.08 -20.54 -14.89
C GLY A 577 41.20 -19.32 -14.65
N SER A 578 41.67 -18.46 -13.75
CA SER A 578 40.91 -17.21 -13.43
C SER A 578 41.07 -16.18 -14.54
N GLN A 579 39.97 -15.62 -15.01
CA GLN A 579 39.95 -14.60 -16.04
C GLN A 579 39.35 -13.31 -15.53
N LEU A 580 39.88 -12.19 -15.96
CA LEU A 580 39.43 -10.85 -15.63
C LEU A 580 38.66 -10.25 -16.82
N THR A 581 37.44 -9.86 -16.59
CA THR A 581 36.62 -9.08 -17.53
C THR A 581 36.51 -7.63 -17.03
N SER A 582 36.89 -6.68 -17.89
CA SER A 582 36.73 -5.26 -17.62
C SER A 582 36.01 -4.62 -18.80
N GLY A 583 34.88 -3.97 -18.54
CA GLY A 583 34.05 -3.43 -19.62
C GLY A 583 33.10 -2.33 -19.20
N VAL A 584 32.54 -1.65 -20.17
CA VAL A 584 31.49 -0.67 -20.02
C VAL A 584 30.23 -1.17 -20.74
N GLY A 585 29.10 -0.81 -20.19
CA GLY A 585 27.84 -1.22 -20.80
C GLY A 585 26.75 -0.19 -20.56
N TYR A 586 25.69 -0.35 -21.32
CA TYR A 586 24.47 0.43 -21.13
C TYR A 586 23.24 -0.48 -21.17
N THR A 587 22.18 0.00 -20.53
CA THR A 587 20.85 -0.62 -20.66
C THR A 587 19.83 0.49 -20.76
N TYR A 588 19.07 0.50 -21.84
CA TYR A 588 17.87 1.29 -21.99
C TYR A 588 16.67 0.46 -21.56
N SER A 589 15.83 0.99 -20.69
CA SER A 589 14.57 0.37 -20.26
C SER A 589 13.41 1.34 -20.44
N TYR A 590 12.32 0.83 -20.99
CA TYR A 590 11.05 1.55 -21.15
C TYR A 590 9.97 0.73 -20.46
N ASP A 591 9.23 1.34 -19.51
CA ASP A 591 8.24 0.64 -18.68
C ASP A 591 6.97 1.50 -18.53
N THR A 592 5.88 1.06 -19.14
CA THR A 592 4.59 1.77 -19.10
C THR A 592 3.88 1.65 -17.76
N ARG A 593 4.30 0.75 -16.87
CA ARG A 593 3.70 0.55 -15.55
C ARG A 593 3.90 1.76 -14.65
N VAL A 594 4.94 2.56 -14.88
CA VAL A 594 5.27 3.74 -14.07
C VAL A 594 4.18 4.82 -14.18
N ASN A 595 3.58 4.98 -15.35
CA ASN A 595 2.51 5.95 -15.62
C ASN A 595 1.45 5.30 -16.52
N ALA A 596 0.84 4.20 -16.05
CA ALA A 596 -0.09 3.43 -16.84
C ALA A 596 -1.31 4.28 -17.26
N LEU A 597 -1.42 4.56 -18.55
CA LEU A 597 -2.60 5.20 -19.16
C LEU A 597 -3.77 4.21 -19.21
N ASP A 598 -3.47 2.93 -19.34
CA ASP A 598 -4.42 1.82 -19.29
C ASP A 598 -4.05 0.91 -18.10
N PRO A 599 -4.92 0.75 -17.10
CA PRO A 599 -4.65 -0.11 -15.93
C PRO A 599 -4.58 -1.59 -16.31
N ASN A 600 -5.06 -1.98 -17.50
CA ASN A 600 -5.16 -3.36 -17.93
C ASN A 600 -4.00 -3.82 -18.80
N THR A 601 -3.30 -2.90 -19.45
CA THR A 601 -2.23 -3.23 -20.41
C THR A 601 -0.92 -2.60 -19.99
N ASN A 602 0.09 -3.43 -19.82
CA ASN A 602 1.43 -3.01 -19.44
C ASN A 602 2.45 -3.54 -20.45
N PHE A 603 3.46 -2.74 -20.72
CA PHE A 603 4.55 -3.07 -21.64
C PHE A 603 5.87 -2.66 -21.03
N LYS A 604 6.84 -3.57 -21.05
CA LYS A 604 8.24 -3.31 -20.69
C LYS A 604 9.15 -3.74 -21.82
N PHE A 605 10.04 -2.88 -22.19
CA PHE A 605 11.13 -3.15 -23.14
C PHE A 605 12.46 -2.88 -22.45
N SER A 606 13.44 -3.74 -22.66
CA SER A 606 14.80 -3.59 -22.16
C SER A 606 15.79 -4.01 -23.24
N PHE A 607 16.77 -3.17 -23.51
CA PHE A 607 17.86 -3.44 -24.43
C PHE A 607 19.18 -2.99 -23.82
N GLY A 608 20.18 -3.87 -23.80
CA GLY A 608 21.48 -3.56 -23.23
C GLY A 608 22.63 -4.21 -24.00
N GLN A 609 23.77 -3.53 -23.95
CA GLN A 609 25.03 -4.05 -24.47
C GLN A 609 26.15 -3.80 -23.46
N ASP A 610 27.04 -4.76 -23.34
CA ASP A 610 28.30 -4.71 -22.60
C ASP A 610 29.48 -4.88 -23.56
N PHE A 611 30.38 -3.94 -23.53
CA PHE A 611 31.62 -3.91 -24.31
C PHE A 611 32.78 -4.23 -23.37
N ASN A 612 33.26 -5.43 -23.42
CA ASN A 612 34.39 -5.94 -22.63
C ASN A 612 35.68 -5.80 -23.42
N GLY A 613 36.79 -5.49 -22.74
CA GLY A 613 38.08 -5.31 -23.36
C GLY A 613 38.79 -4.01 -22.97
N LEU A 614 38.29 -3.35 -21.88
CA LEU A 614 38.97 -2.19 -21.32
C LEU A 614 40.09 -2.59 -20.33
N GLY A 615 40.96 -3.50 -20.78
CA GLY A 615 41.88 -4.22 -19.90
C GLY A 615 41.27 -5.49 -19.34
N GLY A 616 42.07 -6.48 -18.99
CA GLY A 616 41.66 -7.83 -18.61
C GLY A 616 41.83 -8.82 -19.75
N ASP A 617 41.34 -10.05 -19.57
CA ASP A 617 41.60 -11.16 -20.42
C ASP A 617 40.50 -11.40 -21.47
N ILE A 618 39.32 -10.83 -21.26
CA ILE A 618 38.13 -11.09 -22.07
C ILE A 618 37.77 -9.87 -22.90
N GLU A 619 37.74 -10.07 -24.23
CA GLU A 619 37.30 -9.10 -25.20
C GLU A 619 36.02 -9.57 -25.88
N SER A 620 34.88 -8.97 -25.59
CA SER A 620 33.58 -9.41 -26.12
C SER A 620 32.54 -8.28 -26.15
N ILE A 621 31.52 -8.48 -26.98
CA ILE A 621 30.30 -7.71 -26.94
C ILE A 621 29.15 -8.64 -26.52
N VAL A 622 28.49 -8.31 -25.42
CA VAL A 622 27.32 -9.04 -24.93
C VAL A 622 26.08 -8.18 -25.16
N THR A 623 25.14 -8.66 -25.95
CA THR A 623 23.88 -7.99 -26.25
C THR A 623 22.73 -8.77 -25.63
N LYS A 624 21.77 -8.07 -24.99
CA LYS A 624 20.55 -8.67 -24.45
C LYS A 624 19.36 -7.77 -24.75
N ALA A 625 18.25 -8.38 -25.12
CA ALA A 625 16.98 -7.70 -25.35
C ALA A 625 15.84 -8.48 -24.70
N GLU A 626 14.89 -7.76 -24.12
CA GLU A 626 13.71 -8.32 -23.49
C GLU A 626 12.49 -7.45 -23.77
N VAL A 627 11.36 -8.09 -24.09
CA VAL A 627 10.04 -7.47 -24.20
C VAL A 627 9.08 -8.24 -23.32
N ILE A 628 8.34 -7.55 -22.45
CA ILE A 628 7.28 -8.14 -21.64
C ILE A 628 6.00 -7.34 -21.92
N GLY A 629 4.96 -8.05 -22.37
CA GLY A 629 3.61 -7.52 -22.48
C GLY A 629 2.69 -8.21 -21.49
N GLN A 630 1.87 -7.46 -20.80
CA GLN A 630 0.88 -7.98 -19.87
C GLN A 630 -0.46 -7.31 -20.12
N THR A 631 -1.54 -8.10 -20.16
CA THR A 631 -2.89 -7.58 -20.26
C THR A 631 -3.85 -8.36 -19.37
N LYS A 632 -4.87 -7.68 -18.86
CA LYS A 632 -5.94 -8.30 -18.07
C LYS A 632 -7.20 -8.40 -18.90
N VAL A 633 -7.80 -9.59 -18.92
CA VAL A 633 -9.01 -9.90 -19.68
C VAL A 633 -10.06 -10.52 -18.75
N MET A 634 -11.28 -10.79 -19.27
CA MET A 634 -12.37 -11.43 -18.51
C MET A 634 -12.67 -10.69 -17.19
N GLN A 635 -13.07 -9.43 -17.29
CA GLN A 635 -13.34 -8.56 -16.13
C GLN A 635 -12.13 -8.38 -15.18
N GLU A 636 -10.92 -8.44 -15.76
CA GLU A 636 -9.63 -8.35 -15.06
C GLU A 636 -9.31 -9.54 -14.13
N GLU A 637 -10.00 -10.64 -14.27
CA GLU A 637 -9.72 -11.85 -13.49
C GLU A 637 -8.62 -12.72 -14.09
N VAL A 638 -8.43 -12.65 -15.42
CA VAL A 638 -7.38 -13.40 -16.12
C VAL A 638 -6.29 -12.45 -16.56
N THR A 639 -5.06 -12.75 -16.14
CA THR A 639 -3.85 -12.01 -16.54
C THR A 639 -3.12 -12.81 -17.60
N LEU A 640 -2.96 -12.23 -18.78
CA LEU A 640 -2.13 -12.79 -19.85
C LEU A 640 -0.78 -12.07 -19.85
N THR A 641 0.29 -12.82 -19.85
CA THR A 641 1.67 -12.29 -19.92
C THR A 641 2.40 -12.95 -21.06
N GLY A 642 2.99 -12.15 -21.93
CA GLY A 642 3.92 -12.58 -22.98
C GLY A 642 5.30 -12.01 -22.70
N GLN A 643 6.33 -12.83 -22.81
CA GLN A 643 7.73 -12.42 -22.71
C GLN A 643 8.50 -12.93 -23.90
N LEU A 644 9.24 -12.06 -24.56
CA LEU A 644 10.21 -12.40 -25.59
C LEU A 644 11.59 -11.90 -25.15
N GLN A 645 12.58 -12.75 -25.16
CA GLN A 645 13.95 -12.39 -24.79
C GLN A 645 14.97 -13.04 -25.71
N GLY A 646 16.09 -12.38 -25.91
CA GLY A 646 17.18 -12.88 -26.72
C GLY A 646 18.51 -12.26 -26.32
N GLY A 647 19.55 -12.96 -26.63
CA GLY A 647 20.90 -12.48 -26.38
C GLY A 647 21.94 -13.05 -27.35
N ALA A 648 23.03 -12.33 -27.47
CA ALA A 648 24.19 -12.69 -28.28
C ALA A 648 25.48 -12.33 -27.54
N VAL A 649 26.42 -13.22 -27.54
CA VAL A 649 27.83 -13.01 -27.18
C VAL A 649 28.65 -13.10 -28.43
N THR A 650 29.46 -12.08 -28.71
CA THR A 650 30.41 -12.04 -29.81
C THR A 650 31.79 -11.78 -29.25
N MET A 651 32.67 -12.75 -29.39
CA MET A 651 34.08 -12.59 -29.02
C MET A 651 34.80 -11.73 -30.05
N LEU A 652 35.68 -10.85 -29.58
CA LEU A 652 36.49 -10.00 -30.45
C LEU A 652 37.87 -10.61 -30.65
N ASN A 653 38.58 -10.11 -31.66
CA ASN A 653 39.98 -10.45 -31.96
C ASN A 653 40.24 -11.95 -32.14
N GLY A 654 39.24 -12.72 -32.58
CA GLY A 654 39.38 -14.17 -32.76
C GLY A 654 39.41 -14.97 -31.45
N GLY A 655 38.98 -14.36 -30.34
CA GLY A 655 38.85 -15.05 -29.07
C GLY A 655 37.78 -16.14 -29.10
N ARG A 656 37.90 -17.11 -28.17
CA ARG A 656 36.94 -18.19 -27.99
C ARG A 656 36.11 -17.91 -26.72
N SER A 657 34.76 -18.00 -26.80
CA SER A 657 33.88 -17.93 -25.64
C SER A 657 34.09 -19.15 -24.74
N ARG A 658 34.17 -18.92 -23.45
CA ARG A 658 34.17 -19.97 -22.42
C ARG A 658 32.75 -20.19 -21.92
N LEU A 659 32.53 -21.26 -21.18
CA LEU A 659 31.25 -21.53 -20.56
C LEU A 659 30.69 -20.34 -19.75
N LEU A 660 31.55 -19.66 -18.99
CA LEU A 660 31.17 -18.50 -18.16
C LEU A 660 30.84 -17.21 -18.95
N ASP A 661 31.16 -17.21 -20.24
CA ASP A 661 30.84 -16.12 -21.17
C ASP A 661 29.53 -16.38 -21.93
N ARG A 662 29.11 -17.66 -22.05
CA ARG A 662 27.97 -18.13 -22.82
C ARG A 662 26.67 -18.08 -22.01
N PHE A 663 25.55 -18.23 -22.70
CA PHE A 663 24.23 -18.39 -22.08
C PHE A 663 23.96 -19.85 -21.74
N SER A 664 23.54 -20.11 -20.49
CA SER A 664 23.28 -21.46 -20.02
C SER A 664 21.91 -22.04 -20.41
N GLY A 665 20.98 -21.20 -20.85
CA GLY A 665 19.60 -21.62 -21.07
C GLY A 665 18.78 -21.77 -19.79
N ASN A 666 19.38 -21.70 -18.59
CA ASN A 666 18.69 -21.91 -17.31
C ASN A 666 17.53 -20.97 -17.15
N GLY A 667 16.33 -21.53 -16.89
CA GLY A 667 15.11 -20.73 -16.68
C GLY A 667 14.52 -20.07 -17.94
N LEU A 668 15.13 -20.26 -19.13
CA LEU A 668 14.57 -19.73 -20.37
C LEU A 668 13.33 -20.52 -20.82
N ILE A 669 13.32 -21.83 -20.61
CA ILE A 669 12.20 -22.73 -20.95
C ILE A 669 11.94 -23.60 -19.72
N ARG A 670 10.71 -23.58 -19.21
CA ARG A 670 10.30 -24.51 -18.13
C ARG A 670 10.21 -25.92 -18.67
N GLY A 671 10.29 -26.93 -17.84
CA GLY A 671 10.21 -28.33 -18.26
C GLY A 671 11.55 -28.97 -18.60
N PHE A 672 12.65 -28.25 -18.45
CA PHE A 672 14.00 -28.74 -18.56
C PHE A 672 14.79 -28.46 -17.29
N GLU A 673 15.74 -29.33 -16.98
CA GLU A 673 16.68 -29.12 -15.88
C GLU A 673 17.63 -27.95 -16.18
N ALA A 674 18.30 -27.45 -15.16
CA ALA A 674 19.40 -26.52 -15.37
C ALA A 674 20.49 -27.21 -16.23
N TRP A 675 21.01 -26.54 -17.25
CA TRP A 675 21.90 -27.09 -18.25
C TRP A 675 21.33 -28.30 -18.98
N GLY A 676 20.02 -28.49 -18.98
CA GLY A 676 19.33 -29.67 -19.48
C GLY A 676 19.15 -29.69 -20.99
N TYR A 677 19.39 -28.61 -21.72
CA TYR A 677 19.26 -28.50 -23.18
C TYR A 677 20.25 -27.51 -23.76
N GLY A 678 20.39 -27.51 -25.10
CA GLY A 678 21.38 -26.73 -25.84
C GLY A 678 22.57 -27.59 -26.27
N PRO A 679 23.64 -26.98 -26.83
CA PRO A 679 24.84 -27.68 -27.25
C PRO A 679 25.44 -28.56 -26.15
N ARG A 680 25.75 -29.82 -26.51
CA ARG A 680 26.18 -30.83 -25.56
C ARG A 680 27.15 -31.82 -26.23
N ASP A 681 28.26 -32.09 -25.57
CA ASP A 681 29.17 -33.17 -26.02
C ASP A 681 28.56 -34.52 -25.62
N GLN A 682 28.22 -35.32 -26.61
CA GLN A 682 27.51 -36.61 -26.48
C GLN A 682 28.39 -37.81 -26.73
N SER A 683 29.71 -37.69 -26.73
CA SER A 683 30.59 -38.78 -26.99
C SER A 683 30.39 -39.92 -26.00
N HIS A 684 30.26 -41.15 -26.51
CA HIS A 684 30.10 -42.37 -25.69
C HIS A 684 31.34 -42.67 -24.81
N SER A 685 32.47 -42.01 -25.06
CA SER A 685 33.65 -42.12 -24.20
C SER A 685 33.63 -41.20 -22.99
N LEU A 686 32.60 -40.34 -22.86
CA LEU A 686 32.41 -39.51 -21.68
C LEU A 686 31.58 -40.24 -20.63
N THR A 687 31.99 -40.13 -19.38
CA THR A 687 31.22 -40.61 -18.23
C THR A 687 30.07 -39.65 -17.92
N VAL A 688 30.23 -38.39 -18.23
CA VAL A 688 29.24 -37.30 -18.04
C VAL A 688 28.99 -36.58 -19.36
N SER A 689 27.77 -36.08 -19.54
CA SER A 689 27.37 -35.33 -20.72
C SER A 689 26.96 -33.92 -20.29
N ASP A 690 27.95 -33.01 -20.36
CA ASP A 690 27.78 -31.65 -19.87
C ASP A 690 27.11 -30.75 -20.89
N GLY A 691 26.24 -29.83 -20.40
CA GLY A 691 25.76 -28.71 -21.18
C GLY A 691 26.86 -27.67 -21.40
N LEU A 692 27.08 -27.27 -22.65
CA LEU A 692 28.14 -26.33 -23.03
C LEU A 692 27.66 -24.89 -23.14
N GLY A 693 26.32 -24.67 -23.00
CA GLY A 693 25.68 -23.35 -23.26
C GLY A 693 25.82 -22.95 -24.73
N GLY A 694 25.56 -21.70 -25.02
CA GLY A 694 25.68 -21.16 -26.39
C GLY A 694 25.89 -19.65 -26.38
N ASN A 695 26.48 -19.17 -27.47
CA ASN A 695 26.71 -17.73 -27.70
C ASN A 695 25.41 -16.97 -27.98
N TYR A 696 24.38 -17.70 -28.38
CA TYR A 696 23.09 -17.12 -28.73
C TYR A 696 21.95 -17.79 -27.95
N PHE A 697 20.93 -17.03 -27.62
CA PHE A 697 19.67 -17.58 -27.16
C PHE A 697 18.50 -16.76 -27.65
N ILE A 698 17.37 -17.40 -27.77
CA ILE A 698 16.05 -16.79 -27.95
C ILE A 698 15.03 -17.58 -27.14
N SER A 699 14.11 -16.90 -26.47
CA SER A 699 12.97 -17.57 -25.86
C SER A 699 11.72 -16.71 -25.88
N ALA A 700 10.57 -17.36 -26.05
CA ALA A 700 9.25 -16.77 -25.90
C ALA A 700 8.48 -17.56 -24.87
N LYS A 701 7.85 -16.84 -23.91
CA LYS A 701 7.01 -17.42 -22.86
C LYS A 701 5.64 -16.80 -22.91
N MET A 702 4.62 -17.59 -22.75
CA MET A 702 3.22 -17.16 -22.60
C MET A 702 2.66 -17.75 -21.33
N ASP A 703 2.08 -16.92 -20.50
CA ASP A 703 1.42 -17.30 -19.24
C ASP A 703 0.01 -16.74 -19.24
N ALA A 704 -0.96 -17.55 -18.80
CA ALA A 704 -2.32 -17.14 -18.49
C ALA A 704 -2.59 -17.49 -17.04
N GLN A 705 -2.71 -16.49 -16.17
CA GLN A 705 -3.02 -16.68 -14.75
C GLN A 705 -4.49 -16.39 -14.49
N PHE A 706 -5.17 -17.28 -13.78
CA PHE A 706 -6.61 -17.21 -13.54
C PHE A 706 -6.99 -17.81 -12.18
N PRO A 707 -8.18 -17.45 -11.63
CA PRO A 707 -8.71 -18.06 -10.42
C PRO A 707 -9.16 -19.50 -10.66
N ILE A 708 -8.89 -20.40 -9.71
CA ILE A 708 -9.22 -21.83 -9.80
C ILE A 708 -10.45 -22.22 -8.96
N GLY A 709 -11.30 -21.26 -8.57
CA GLY A 709 -12.51 -21.50 -7.79
C GLY A 709 -12.29 -21.65 -6.28
N LEU A 710 -11.07 -21.58 -5.80
CA LEU A 710 -10.77 -21.50 -4.35
C LEU A 710 -11.09 -20.09 -3.83
N PRO A 711 -11.47 -19.97 -2.55
CA PRO A 711 -11.55 -18.68 -1.88
C PRO A 711 -10.25 -17.92 -2.01
N GLU A 712 -10.33 -16.62 -2.27
CA GLU A 712 -9.14 -15.77 -2.53
C GLU A 712 -8.24 -15.60 -1.31
N GLU A 713 -8.78 -15.80 -0.11
CA GLU A 713 -8.04 -15.75 1.16
C GLU A 713 -6.97 -16.83 1.26
N TYR A 714 -7.10 -17.89 0.50
CA TYR A 714 -6.05 -18.90 0.39
C TYR A 714 -4.86 -18.41 -0.45
N GLY A 715 -5.04 -17.32 -1.19
CA GLY A 715 -3.99 -16.73 -2.03
C GLY A 715 -3.56 -17.64 -3.19
N VAL A 716 -4.41 -18.61 -3.58
CA VAL A 716 -4.08 -19.61 -4.60
C VAL A 716 -4.73 -19.25 -5.93
N THR A 717 -3.92 -19.22 -6.99
CA THR A 717 -4.37 -19.05 -8.37
C THR A 717 -3.74 -20.11 -9.26
N GLY A 718 -4.41 -20.46 -10.34
CA GLY A 718 -3.90 -21.36 -11.36
C GLY A 718 -3.27 -20.59 -12.52
N GLY A 719 -2.52 -21.28 -13.35
CA GLY A 719 -2.04 -20.75 -14.62
C GLY A 719 -1.76 -21.83 -15.63
N LEU A 720 -1.86 -21.47 -16.90
CA LEU A 720 -1.39 -22.27 -18.03
C LEU A 720 -0.22 -21.54 -18.66
N PHE A 721 0.74 -22.28 -19.14
CA PHE A 721 1.89 -21.69 -19.80
C PHE A 721 2.35 -22.49 -21.01
N MET A 722 3.04 -21.81 -21.91
CA MET A 722 3.76 -22.35 -23.03
C MET A 722 5.07 -21.58 -23.20
N ASP A 723 6.17 -22.32 -23.26
CA ASP A 723 7.52 -21.78 -23.50
C ASP A 723 8.10 -22.40 -24.75
N ILE A 724 8.82 -21.60 -25.53
CA ILE A 724 9.57 -22.03 -26.69
C ILE A 724 10.88 -21.24 -26.76
N GLY A 725 11.96 -21.88 -27.16
CA GLY A 725 13.26 -21.22 -27.31
C GLY A 725 14.37 -22.13 -27.80
N SER A 726 15.55 -21.57 -27.86
CA SER A 726 16.77 -22.25 -28.20
C SER A 726 17.99 -21.57 -27.59
N VAL A 727 19.03 -22.34 -27.35
CA VAL A 727 20.39 -21.90 -27.04
C VAL A 727 21.31 -22.59 -28.03
N TRP A 728 22.17 -21.83 -28.73
CA TRP A 728 23.00 -22.36 -29.80
C TRP A 728 24.28 -21.55 -30.02
N GLY A 729 25.16 -22.06 -30.87
CA GLY A 729 26.38 -21.41 -31.32
C GLY A 729 27.54 -21.55 -30.32
N LEU A 730 28.61 -22.17 -30.77
CA LEU A 730 29.88 -22.28 -30.06
C LEU A 730 31.01 -21.75 -30.97
N ASP A 731 32.08 -21.23 -30.38
CA ASP A 731 33.30 -20.88 -31.11
C ASP A 731 34.22 -22.09 -31.25
N ASP A 732 34.03 -23.14 -30.43
CA ASP A 732 34.78 -24.38 -30.49
C ASP A 732 33.81 -25.55 -30.34
N THR A 733 33.73 -26.39 -31.35
CA THR A 733 32.86 -27.58 -31.44
C THR A 733 33.64 -28.89 -31.32
N ALA A 734 34.96 -28.84 -31.06
CA ALA A 734 35.81 -30.03 -31.00
C ALA A 734 35.56 -30.78 -29.67
N GLY A 735 34.67 -31.76 -29.71
CA GLY A 735 34.39 -32.70 -28.61
C GLY A 735 35.43 -33.80 -28.49
N VAL A 736 35.12 -34.82 -27.69
CA VAL A 736 36.00 -35.96 -27.42
C VAL A 736 36.43 -36.69 -28.73
N GLY A 737 37.71 -36.92 -28.86
CA GLY A 737 38.29 -37.59 -30.04
C GLY A 737 38.20 -36.80 -31.35
N GLY A 738 37.85 -35.49 -31.25
CA GLY A 738 37.66 -34.62 -32.40
C GLY A 738 36.28 -34.73 -33.04
N ALA A 739 35.31 -35.40 -32.36
CA ALA A 739 33.92 -35.43 -32.79
C ALA A 739 33.34 -34.01 -32.70
N GLU A 740 32.60 -33.62 -33.72
CA GLU A 740 31.97 -32.32 -33.76
C GLU A 740 30.72 -32.29 -32.85
N VAL A 741 30.64 -31.29 -31.98
CA VAL A 741 29.46 -31.01 -31.15
C VAL A 741 28.42 -30.25 -31.99
N ASP A 742 27.17 -30.72 -32.02
CA ASP A 742 26.08 -30.01 -32.66
C ASP A 742 25.71 -28.75 -31.87
N ASP A 743 26.05 -27.61 -32.43
CA ASP A 743 25.75 -26.27 -31.88
C ASP A 743 24.71 -25.52 -32.71
N SER A 744 23.99 -26.22 -33.59
CA SER A 744 22.96 -25.65 -34.44
C SER A 744 21.74 -25.12 -33.64
N LEU A 745 20.96 -24.22 -34.26
CA LEU A 745 19.73 -23.72 -33.71
C LEU A 745 18.66 -24.83 -33.70
N ILE A 746 18.41 -25.44 -32.56
CA ILE A 746 17.37 -26.45 -32.37
C ILE A 746 16.31 -25.93 -31.39
N TRP A 747 15.06 -25.90 -31.84
CA TRP A 747 13.96 -25.44 -31.04
C TRP A 747 13.54 -26.43 -29.96
N ARG A 748 13.34 -25.96 -28.73
CA ARG A 748 12.73 -26.69 -27.64
C ARG A 748 11.45 -25.98 -27.23
N SER A 749 10.45 -26.74 -26.81
CA SER A 749 9.22 -26.16 -26.29
C SER A 749 8.61 -27.00 -25.18
N SER A 750 7.90 -26.36 -24.31
CA SER A 750 7.15 -27.00 -23.24
C SER A 750 5.79 -26.35 -23.02
N VAL A 751 4.88 -27.11 -22.47
CA VAL A 751 3.60 -26.61 -21.96
C VAL A 751 3.38 -27.13 -20.56
N GLY A 752 2.53 -26.45 -19.81
CA GLY A 752 2.23 -26.91 -18.48
C GLY A 752 1.18 -26.05 -17.78
N PHE A 753 0.96 -26.43 -16.54
CA PHE A 753 0.14 -25.63 -15.63
C PHE A 753 0.95 -25.26 -14.39
N SER A 754 0.61 -24.10 -13.83
CA SER A 754 1.23 -23.58 -12.61
C SER A 754 0.18 -23.38 -11.53
N ILE A 755 0.59 -23.60 -10.28
CA ILE A 755 -0.16 -23.16 -9.10
C ILE A 755 0.65 -22.05 -8.47
N TYR A 756 0.06 -20.87 -8.37
CA TYR A 756 0.63 -19.73 -7.66
C TYR A 756 -0.03 -19.65 -6.29
N TRP A 757 0.76 -19.62 -5.25
CA TRP A 757 0.28 -19.53 -3.89
C TRP A 757 0.99 -18.40 -3.15
N THR A 758 0.24 -17.33 -2.88
CA THR A 758 0.74 -16.19 -2.11
C THR A 758 0.63 -16.52 -0.63
N THR A 759 1.76 -16.73 0.03
CA THR A 759 1.83 -17.01 1.46
C THR A 759 2.45 -15.84 2.20
N PRO A 760 2.24 -15.71 3.52
CA PRO A 760 2.90 -14.68 4.34
C PRO A 760 4.43 -14.78 4.33
N VAL A 761 4.97 -15.98 4.06
CA VAL A 761 6.42 -16.25 3.97
C VAL A 761 6.99 -15.92 2.60
N GLY A 762 6.13 -15.61 1.62
CA GLY A 762 6.50 -15.31 0.24
C GLY A 762 5.69 -16.10 -0.78
N PRO A 763 5.75 -15.71 -2.06
CA PRO A 763 5.05 -16.41 -3.11
C PRO A 763 5.72 -17.76 -3.43
N LEU A 764 4.90 -18.79 -3.48
CA LEU A 764 5.25 -20.12 -3.95
C LEU A 764 4.72 -20.30 -5.38
N ARG A 765 5.49 -20.95 -6.22
CA ARG A 765 5.08 -21.36 -7.56
C ARG A 765 5.41 -22.82 -7.80
N LEU A 766 4.40 -23.62 -8.08
CA LEU A 766 4.54 -25.02 -8.47
C LEU A 766 4.26 -25.10 -9.97
N ASN A 767 5.20 -25.55 -10.75
CA ASN A 767 5.07 -25.76 -12.18
C ASN A 767 5.03 -27.25 -12.48
N PHE A 768 4.03 -27.66 -13.25
CA PHE A 768 3.93 -29.01 -13.81
C PHE A 768 4.05 -28.87 -15.32
N SER A 769 5.10 -29.40 -15.89
CA SER A 769 5.51 -29.17 -17.26
C SER A 769 5.68 -30.46 -18.05
N LYS A 770 5.50 -30.36 -19.35
CA LYS A 770 5.77 -31.42 -20.32
C LYS A 770 6.53 -30.81 -21.49
N ALA A 771 7.71 -31.32 -21.77
CA ALA A 771 8.43 -31.01 -23.01
C ALA A 771 7.65 -31.53 -24.22
N LEU A 772 7.49 -30.69 -25.24
CA LEU A 772 6.83 -31.03 -26.51
C LEU A 772 7.84 -31.21 -27.64
N MET A 773 8.81 -30.29 -27.71
CA MET A 773 9.94 -30.34 -28.64
C MET A 773 11.21 -30.49 -27.81
N LYS A 774 11.92 -31.56 -28.02
CA LYS A 774 13.16 -31.91 -27.33
C LYS A 774 14.02 -32.84 -28.16
N GLU A 775 15.28 -32.94 -27.82
CA GLU A 775 16.20 -33.97 -28.29
C GLU A 775 16.29 -35.12 -27.30
N ASP A 776 16.73 -36.27 -27.71
CA ASP A 776 16.83 -37.49 -26.89
C ASP A 776 17.79 -37.32 -25.69
N TYR A 777 18.76 -36.44 -25.82
CA TYR A 777 19.75 -36.11 -24.79
C TYR A 777 19.32 -35.00 -23.82
N ASP A 778 18.21 -34.36 -24.09
CA ASP A 778 17.73 -33.29 -23.21
C ASP A 778 17.22 -33.86 -21.89
N LYS A 779 17.54 -33.17 -20.79
CA LYS A 779 17.12 -33.57 -19.44
C LYS A 779 15.83 -32.82 -19.08
N GLU A 780 14.74 -33.59 -18.97
CA GLU A 780 13.43 -33.05 -18.66
C GLU A 780 13.21 -32.89 -17.14
N ARG A 781 12.49 -31.82 -16.76
CA ARG A 781 11.96 -31.62 -15.42
C ARG A 781 10.44 -31.44 -15.48
N ASN A 782 9.70 -32.48 -15.09
CA ASN A 782 8.24 -32.44 -15.15
C ASN A 782 7.59 -31.66 -13.98
N PHE A 783 8.31 -31.45 -12.88
CA PHE A 783 7.90 -30.71 -11.70
C PHE A 783 9.00 -29.78 -11.23
N ASP A 784 8.61 -28.55 -10.95
CA ASP A 784 9.49 -27.54 -10.37
C ASP A 784 8.74 -26.74 -9.28
N LEU A 785 9.37 -26.61 -8.13
CA LEU A 785 8.90 -25.79 -7.03
C LEU A 785 9.84 -24.62 -6.84
N THR A 786 9.32 -23.43 -7.04
CA THR A 786 10.05 -22.19 -6.79
C THR A 786 9.46 -21.50 -5.57
N VAL A 787 10.28 -21.26 -4.57
CA VAL A 787 9.97 -20.41 -3.42
C VAL A 787 10.69 -19.10 -3.62
N SER A 788 9.95 -18.01 -3.78
CA SER A 788 10.52 -16.67 -3.89
C SER A 788 10.11 -15.86 -2.66
N THR A 789 11.04 -15.66 -1.75
CA THR A 789 10.83 -14.68 -0.68
C THR A 789 11.11 -13.29 -1.27
N LYS A 790 10.07 -12.48 -1.44
CA LYS A 790 10.23 -11.04 -1.67
C LYS A 790 10.38 -10.37 -0.31
N PHE A 791 11.54 -9.85 -0.04
CA PHE A 791 11.80 -8.94 1.07
C PHE A 791 11.78 -7.50 0.56
#